data_a09330000ffc7ff5ea595e3a8ffdf8fb
#
_entry.id   a09330000ffc7ff5ea595e3a8ffdf8fb
#
_cell.length_a   1.000
_cell.length_b   1.000
_cell.length_c   1.000
_cell.angle_alpha   90.00
_cell.angle_beta   90.00
_cell.angle_gamma   90.00
#
_symmetry.space_group_name_H-M   'P 1'
#
loop_
_entity.id
_entity.type
_entity.pdbx_description
1 polymer ?
#
loop_
_entity_poly.entity_id
_entity_poly.type
_entity_poly.pdbx_seq_one_letter_code
_entity_poly.pdbx_strand_id
1 'polypeptide(L)'
;MRFQYVLFLLFPVFLTAQSVSLDYYLPKNISYNSDIPKPIDVIGHEVGEWHITHDKLLFYLKALAESSDRITLEERGKTYEGRQLPLLTITSPENHKNIETIRKEHIALTDGEVSDVSGMPIVVYQGFSIHGNEASATNAAVVYAYYLAAAEGNEIETALKNSVILLDACMNPDGLQRFAYWANIHKSQNLNPDNNDREYREVWPGGRTNHYWFDMNRDWLPVQLPESKARVESFHKWLPNILTDHHEMGTNSTFFFQPGEPDRVNPLTPKRNQELTKEIGNFHAAALDKIGSLYYSEEGFDDYYYGKGSTFPDVNGSIGILFEQGSSRGHIQESENGILTFPFTIRNQFTTCISTLTAANALREKILEFQKGYYANLRQEGSRMKTKGIVFGDPKDISRTNSLAEILYRHKIRFHNLKQDMTVGGKTFKKDHAFIVPMDQKNPRLINAMFEKRTTFKDSIFYDVSAWTFPLAFNLDYASVSSLTNAGEAVTQMPKKVASVPQKSNYAYLFEWHDYNTPKALNHILEKGLRAKVARTPFTLESNDYDYGTIMVPVQDQKLDADELFEFLKTVASKTGIEISSVSTGQTIGIDLGSNDFEPIKKQKVAVLVGDGIRSYDAGEIWHLFDTRFDMKITKLDKRSFNNVELERYTDLIIPSGWGGTILDETGTKKVKEWVKNGGTLIGYRNVANWMDKNEIMKLKMRKDTLVAKNISFDKKRAFRGAQVTGGAIFEAKIDRSHPINFGYSGNTISLFRNTNIYLEPAKQSYDNPIQYTNNPLLSGYISEENAELIKSSVPFKAKRMGKGRVLLFTDNTNFRAFWYGTNKLMMNAVFFGPLM
;
A
#
# COMPACT_ATOMS: atom_id res chain seq x y z
N MET A 1 -67.03 25.43 -43.32
CA MET A 1 -65.98 24.80 -42.49
C MET A 1 -64.66 25.53 -42.67
N ARG A 2 -64.29 26.30 -41.69
CA ARG A 2 -62.97 27.01 -41.67
C ARG A 2 -61.99 26.15 -40.84
N PHE A 3 -60.96 25.64 -41.50
CA PHE A 3 -59.83 24.97 -40.85
C PHE A 3 -58.88 26.05 -40.36
N GLN A 4 -58.73 26.14 -39.04
CA GLN A 4 -57.65 26.93 -38.41
C GLN A 4 -56.43 25.99 -38.30
N TYR A 5 -55.33 26.39 -39.00
CA TYR A 5 -54.04 25.77 -38.81
C TYR A 5 -53.36 26.39 -37.59
N VAL A 6 -53.17 25.58 -36.53
CA VAL A 6 -52.31 25.94 -35.38
C VAL A 6 -50.89 25.59 -35.74
N LEU A 7 -50.08 26.60 -35.97
CA LEU A 7 -48.63 26.45 -36.22
C LEU A 7 -47.93 26.22 -34.91
N PHE A 8 -47.49 24.97 -34.59
CA PHE A 8 -46.62 24.72 -33.45
C PHE A 8 -45.21 25.16 -33.84
N LEU A 9 -44.74 26.26 -33.31
CA LEU A 9 -43.35 26.70 -33.34
C LEU A 9 -42.58 25.84 -32.33
N LEU A 10 -41.91 24.78 -32.82
CA LEU A 10 -40.86 24.05 -32.11
C LEU A 10 -39.65 24.99 -32.05
N PHE A 11 -39.49 25.66 -30.90
CA PHE A 11 -38.19 26.29 -30.57
C PHE A 11 -37.22 25.15 -30.25
N PRO A 12 -36.11 25.00 -31.01
CA PRO A 12 -35.04 24.13 -30.56
C PRO A 12 -34.44 24.72 -29.31
N VAL A 13 -34.62 24.09 -28.17
CA VAL A 13 -33.86 24.39 -26.97
C VAL A 13 -32.45 23.90 -27.25
N PHE A 14 -31.57 24.80 -27.64
CA PHE A 14 -30.13 24.54 -27.63
C PHE A 14 -29.71 24.42 -26.17
N LEU A 15 -29.59 23.19 -25.68
CA LEU A 15 -28.84 22.89 -24.47
C LEU A 15 -27.36 23.12 -24.81
N THR A 16 -26.92 24.37 -24.81
CA THR A 16 -25.50 24.65 -24.68
C THR A 16 -25.11 24.14 -23.29
N ALA A 17 -24.12 23.27 -23.23
CA ALA A 17 -23.47 22.92 -21.97
C ALA A 17 -22.88 24.21 -21.38
N GLN A 18 -23.65 24.90 -20.54
CA GLN A 18 -23.21 26.11 -19.86
C GLN A 18 -22.09 25.69 -18.90
N SER A 19 -20.89 26.27 -19.05
CA SER A 19 -19.87 26.20 -18.02
C SER A 19 -20.51 26.74 -16.73
N VAL A 20 -20.42 25.93 -15.67
CA VAL A 20 -21.02 26.28 -14.39
C VAL A 20 -20.08 27.24 -13.69
N SER A 21 -20.55 28.41 -13.32
CA SER A 21 -19.73 29.39 -12.57
C SER A 21 -19.53 28.94 -11.12
N LEU A 22 -18.54 29.53 -10.46
CA LEU A 22 -18.24 29.27 -9.05
C LEU A 22 -19.48 29.42 -8.14
N ASP A 23 -20.44 30.30 -8.50
CA ASP A 23 -21.70 30.51 -7.77
C ASP A 23 -22.62 29.27 -7.72
N TYR A 24 -22.39 28.29 -8.56
CA TYR A 24 -23.11 27.00 -8.52
C TYR A 24 -22.79 26.21 -7.25
N TYR A 25 -21.58 26.34 -6.75
CA TYR A 25 -21.07 25.60 -5.60
C TYR A 25 -21.28 26.35 -4.30
N LEU A 26 -21.04 27.67 -4.32
CA LEU A 26 -20.92 28.48 -3.12
C LEU A 26 -22.27 28.80 -2.45
N PRO A 27 -22.34 28.90 -1.12
CA PRO A 27 -23.47 29.45 -0.40
C PRO A 27 -23.82 30.86 -0.85
N LYS A 28 -25.12 31.09 -1.17
CA LYS A 28 -25.58 32.33 -1.81
C LYS A 28 -25.82 33.52 -0.85
N ASN A 29 -25.90 33.24 0.46
CA ASN A 29 -26.35 34.24 1.45
C ASN A 29 -25.19 34.79 2.30
N ILE A 30 -23.96 34.69 1.79
CA ILE A 30 -22.75 35.23 2.44
C ILE A 30 -21.96 36.07 1.45
N SER A 31 -21.16 37.01 1.94
CA SER A 31 -20.22 37.78 1.14
C SER A 31 -18.88 37.07 1.04
N TYR A 32 -18.13 37.42 0.01
CA TYR A 32 -16.78 36.88 -0.25
C TYR A 32 -15.83 38.05 -0.44
N ASN A 33 -14.69 38.00 0.23
CA ASN A 33 -13.63 39.01 0.10
C ASN A 33 -13.11 39.05 -1.34
N SER A 34 -13.26 40.19 -2.00
CA SER A 34 -12.85 40.42 -3.41
C SER A 34 -11.34 40.40 -3.62
N ASP A 35 -10.53 40.55 -2.57
CA ASP A 35 -9.06 40.54 -2.66
C ASP A 35 -8.51 39.13 -2.74
N ILE A 36 -9.31 38.11 -2.46
CA ILE A 36 -8.94 36.70 -2.58
C ILE A 36 -9.20 36.24 -4.01
N PRO A 37 -8.18 35.75 -4.76
CA PRO A 37 -8.33 35.34 -6.15
C PRO A 37 -9.30 34.16 -6.28
N LYS A 38 -10.26 34.27 -7.19
CA LYS A 38 -11.14 33.16 -7.56
C LYS A 38 -10.32 32.08 -8.30
N PRO A 39 -10.75 30.82 -8.28
CA PRO A 39 -10.06 29.76 -9.04
C PRO A 39 -9.82 30.14 -10.51
N ILE A 40 -10.82 30.68 -11.21
CA ILE A 40 -10.72 31.05 -12.63
C ILE A 40 -9.60 32.08 -12.91
N ASP A 41 -9.34 32.97 -11.97
CA ASP A 41 -8.34 34.05 -12.14
C ASP A 41 -6.91 33.48 -12.17
N VAL A 42 -6.69 32.31 -11.58
CA VAL A 42 -5.37 31.67 -11.47
C VAL A 42 -5.23 30.44 -12.38
N ILE A 43 -6.24 29.56 -12.40
CA ILE A 43 -6.18 28.32 -13.18
C ILE A 43 -6.66 28.51 -14.63
N GLY A 44 -7.32 29.63 -14.96
CA GLY A 44 -7.72 30.03 -16.30
C GLY A 44 -8.97 29.33 -16.85
N HIS A 45 -9.78 28.70 -16.02
CA HIS A 45 -11.08 28.10 -16.36
C HIS A 45 -11.95 27.96 -15.13
N GLU A 46 -13.27 27.80 -15.32
CA GLU A 46 -14.17 27.50 -14.23
C GLU A 46 -13.91 26.09 -13.65
N VAL A 47 -14.16 25.94 -12.34
CA VAL A 47 -14.07 24.63 -11.69
C VAL A 47 -15.17 23.71 -12.25
N GLY A 48 -14.79 22.48 -12.65
CA GLY A 48 -15.70 21.55 -13.31
C GLY A 48 -15.79 21.69 -14.83
N GLU A 49 -15.19 22.73 -15.41
CA GLU A 49 -15.05 22.85 -16.88
C GLU A 49 -13.95 21.94 -17.43
N TRP A 50 -12.84 21.85 -16.72
CA TRP A 50 -11.71 20.98 -16.99
C TRP A 50 -11.28 20.27 -15.71
N HIS A 51 -10.75 19.07 -15.81
CA HIS A 51 -10.10 18.40 -14.67
C HIS A 51 -8.81 19.14 -14.32
N ILE A 52 -8.68 19.56 -13.06
CA ILE A 52 -7.51 20.30 -12.60
C ILE A 52 -6.26 19.42 -12.64
N THR A 53 -5.16 19.94 -13.20
CA THR A 53 -3.84 19.33 -13.18
C THR A 53 -3.09 19.72 -11.91
N HIS A 54 -2.10 18.90 -11.49
CA HIS A 54 -1.37 19.16 -10.25
C HIS A 54 -0.61 20.50 -10.25
N ASP A 55 -0.07 20.92 -11.39
CA ASP A 55 0.61 22.20 -11.54
C ASP A 55 -0.34 23.38 -11.33
N LYS A 56 -1.53 23.38 -11.96
CA LYS A 56 -2.57 24.37 -11.74
C LYS A 56 -3.07 24.40 -10.30
N LEU A 57 -3.25 23.22 -9.69
CA LEU A 57 -3.59 23.10 -8.28
C LEU A 57 -2.55 23.82 -7.42
N LEU A 58 -1.26 23.53 -7.61
CA LEU A 58 -0.18 24.17 -6.85
C LEU A 58 -0.14 25.69 -7.03
N PHE A 59 -0.32 26.18 -8.25
CA PHE A 59 -0.40 27.64 -8.50
C PHE A 59 -1.53 28.27 -7.70
N TYR A 60 -2.69 27.61 -7.69
CA TYR A 60 -3.84 28.13 -6.97
C TYR A 60 -3.63 28.11 -5.45
N LEU A 61 -3.16 26.99 -4.89
CA LEU A 61 -2.92 26.90 -3.44
C LEU A 61 -1.87 27.91 -2.95
N LYS A 62 -0.83 28.18 -3.76
CA LYS A 62 0.15 29.23 -3.47
C LYS A 62 -0.47 30.62 -3.51
N ALA A 63 -1.25 30.92 -4.55
CA ALA A 63 -1.93 32.20 -4.67
C ALA A 63 -2.87 32.46 -3.47
N LEU A 64 -3.61 31.44 -3.01
CA LEU A 64 -4.44 31.56 -1.82
C LEU A 64 -3.62 31.80 -0.55
N ALA A 65 -2.51 31.08 -0.36
CA ALA A 65 -1.64 31.25 0.81
C ALA A 65 -0.96 32.62 0.85
N GLU A 66 -0.71 33.22 -0.33
CA GLU A 66 -0.13 34.57 -0.45
C GLU A 66 -1.17 35.68 -0.22
N SER A 67 -2.45 35.41 -0.53
CA SER A 67 -3.51 36.41 -0.50
C SER A 67 -4.33 36.40 0.80
N SER A 68 -4.28 35.32 1.59
CA SER A 68 -5.13 35.16 2.76
C SER A 68 -4.30 34.91 4.02
N ASP A 69 -4.56 35.70 5.06
CA ASP A 69 -3.97 35.52 6.39
C ASP A 69 -4.59 34.34 7.19
N ARG A 70 -5.59 33.67 6.61
CA ARG A 70 -6.22 32.46 7.13
C ARG A 70 -5.49 31.18 6.71
N ILE A 71 -4.51 31.25 5.79
CA ILE A 71 -3.91 30.09 5.14
C ILE A 71 -2.39 30.13 5.23
N THR A 72 -1.79 29.01 5.64
CA THR A 72 -0.36 28.73 5.43
C THR A 72 -0.18 27.45 4.64
N LEU A 73 0.88 27.40 3.80
CA LEU A 73 1.22 26.24 2.97
C LEU A 73 2.53 25.62 3.45
N GLU A 74 2.49 24.32 3.76
CA GLU A 74 3.66 23.49 4.08
C GLU A 74 3.96 22.55 2.92
N GLU A 75 5.23 22.49 2.48
CA GLU A 75 5.71 21.47 1.52
C GLU A 75 6.28 20.27 2.29
N ARG A 76 5.63 19.10 2.19
CA ARG A 76 5.96 17.91 2.97
C ARG A 76 6.88 16.91 2.25
N GLY A 77 7.47 17.31 1.14
CA GLY A 77 8.32 16.47 0.29
C GLY A 77 7.75 16.25 -1.10
N LYS A 78 8.20 15.19 -1.77
CA LYS A 78 7.90 14.91 -3.18
C LYS A 78 7.49 13.47 -3.42
N THR A 79 6.67 13.26 -4.45
CA THR A 79 6.35 11.95 -5.01
C THR A 79 7.56 11.34 -5.71
N TYR A 80 7.45 10.08 -6.16
CA TYR A 80 8.46 9.45 -7.01
C TYR A 80 8.70 10.21 -8.33
N GLU A 81 7.70 10.90 -8.87
CA GLU A 81 7.83 11.73 -10.08
C GLU A 81 8.30 13.17 -9.77
N GLY A 82 8.68 13.44 -8.53
CA GLY A 82 9.21 14.74 -8.10
C GLY A 82 8.15 15.82 -7.87
N ARG A 83 6.86 15.50 -7.88
CA ARG A 83 5.78 16.45 -7.59
C ARG A 83 5.69 16.78 -6.11
N GLN A 84 5.47 18.06 -5.80
CA GLN A 84 5.33 18.56 -4.43
C GLN A 84 4.08 17.97 -3.75
N LEU A 85 4.18 17.78 -2.43
CA LEU A 85 3.10 17.32 -1.55
C LEU A 85 2.68 18.46 -0.62
N PRO A 86 1.81 19.39 -1.08
CA PRO A 86 1.39 20.52 -0.28
C PRO A 86 0.39 20.12 0.80
N LEU A 87 0.43 20.81 1.94
CA LEU A 87 -0.61 20.79 2.96
C LEU A 87 -0.94 22.23 3.31
N LEU A 88 -2.21 22.59 3.24
CA LEU A 88 -2.68 23.86 3.78
C LEU A 88 -3.09 23.68 5.24
N THR A 89 -2.66 24.61 6.09
CA THR A 89 -3.24 24.81 7.42
C THR A 89 -4.13 26.03 7.34
N ILE A 90 -5.42 25.87 7.61
CA ILE A 90 -6.44 26.92 7.49
C ILE A 90 -7.13 27.11 8.83
N THR A 91 -7.13 28.34 9.33
CA THR A 91 -7.73 28.72 10.62
C THR A 91 -7.89 30.24 10.68
N SER A 92 -8.36 30.80 11.81
CA SER A 92 -8.42 32.26 11.97
C SER A 92 -7.01 32.86 11.99
N PRO A 93 -6.85 34.15 11.61
CA PRO A 93 -5.57 34.86 11.69
C PRO A 93 -5.01 34.93 13.12
N GLU A 94 -5.89 34.96 14.11
CA GLU A 94 -5.49 34.89 15.53
C GLU A 94 -4.87 33.53 15.90
N ASN A 95 -5.49 32.45 15.47
CA ASN A 95 -4.97 31.11 15.67
C ASN A 95 -3.64 30.90 14.95
N HIS A 96 -3.45 31.45 13.74
CA HIS A 96 -2.17 31.35 13.03
C HIS A 96 -1.01 31.97 13.81
N LYS A 97 -1.23 33.09 14.52
CA LYS A 97 -0.20 33.69 15.39
C LYS A 97 0.22 32.77 16.51
N ASN A 98 -0.65 31.87 16.93
CA ASN A 98 -0.46 30.95 18.05
C ASN A 98 -0.44 29.47 17.64
N ILE A 99 -0.29 29.15 16.36
CA ILE A 99 -0.54 27.82 15.80
C ILE A 99 0.29 26.71 16.47
N GLU A 100 1.56 26.98 16.80
CA GLU A 100 2.42 26.01 17.48
C GLU A 100 2.01 25.79 18.95
N THR A 101 1.48 26.81 19.61
CA THR A 101 0.92 26.66 20.96
C THR A 101 -0.35 25.81 20.92
N ILE A 102 -1.29 26.11 20.00
CA ILE A 102 -2.50 25.33 19.79
C ILE A 102 -2.16 23.86 19.49
N ARG A 103 -1.18 23.61 18.63
CA ARG A 103 -0.74 22.26 18.30
C ARG A 103 -0.18 21.53 19.54
N LYS A 104 0.67 22.19 20.32
CA LYS A 104 1.25 21.61 21.54
C LYS A 104 0.18 21.30 22.57
N GLU A 105 -0.76 22.20 22.81
CA GLU A 105 -1.90 22.01 23.72
C GLU A 105 -2.79 20.84 23.26
N HIS A 106 -3.02 20.71 21.94
CA HIS A 106 -3.76 19.61 21.37
C HIS A 106 -3.06 18.27 21.59
N ILE A 107 -1.74 18.21 21.46
CA ILE A 107 -0.95 16.99 21.80
C ILE A 107 -0.97 16.73 23.31
N ALA A 108 -0.81 17.78 24.14
CA ALA A 108 -0.86 17.69 25.60
C ALA A 108 -2.22 17.16 26.11
N LEU A 109 -3.34 17.45 25.39
CA LEU A 109 -4.63 16.84 25.67
C LEU A 109 -4.56 15.32 25.57
N THR A 110 -3.93 14.78 24.54
CA THR A 110 -3.77 13.34 24.33
C THR A 110 -2.77 12.72 25.32
N ASP A 111 -1.84 13.52 25.86
CA ASP A 111 -0.91 13.10 26.91
C ASP A 111 -1.51 13.16 28.33
N GLY A 112 -2.70 13.76 28.46
CA GLY A 112 -3.46 13.87 29.73
C GLY A 112 -3.02 15.04 30.59
N GLU A 113 -2.33 16.03 30.00
CA GLU A 113 -1.84 17.23 30.68
C GLU A 113 -2.87 18.38 30.68
N VAL A 114 -3.90 18.28 29.81
CA VAL A 114 -4.98 19.27 29.68
C VAL A 114 -6.30 18.67 30.18
N SER A 115 -6.97 19.38 31.08
CA SER A 115 -8.25 18.95 31.68
C SER A 115 -9.47 19.62 31.04
N ASP A 116 -9.38 20.88 30.63
CA ASP A 116 -10.48 21.65 30.04
C ASP A 116 -10.32 21.80 28.54
N VAL A 117 -11.35 21.43 27.80
CA VAL A 117 -11.39 21.48 26.33
C VAL A 117 -12.22 22.64 25.77
N SER A 118 -12.89 23.41 26.65
CA SER A 118 -13.91 24.42 26.26
C SER A 118 -13.38 25.50 25.31
N GLY A 119 -12.13 25.90 25.48
CA GLY A 119 -11.45 26.93 24.65
C GLY A 119 -10.60 26.37 23.51
N MET A 120 -10.50 25.04 23.34
CA MET A 120 -9.60 24.44 22.39
C MET A 120 -10.21 24.36 20.98
N PRO A 121 -9.48 24.77 19.93
CA PRO A 121 -9.89 24.47 18.55
C PRO A 121 -9.87 22.98 18.28
N ILE A 122 -10.86 22.50 17.48
CA ILE A 122 -10.86 21.15 16.97
C ILE A 122 -9.95 21.04 15.73
N VAL A 123 -9.21 19.94 15.58
CA VAL A 123 -8.34 19.71 14.42
C VAL A 123 -9.04 18.77 13.44
N VAL A 124 -9.24 19.25 12.20
CA VAL A 124 -9.90 18.49 11.12
C VAL A 124 -8.94 18.31 9.97
N TYR A 125 -8.61 17.07 9.62
CA TYR A 125 -7.82 16.74 8.43
C TYR A 125 -8.77 16.34 7.30
N GLN A 126 -8.72 17.02 6.16
CA GLN A 126 -9.53 16.67 4.99
C GLN A 126 -8.60 16.27 3.84
N GLY A 127 -8.68 15.00 3.44
CA GLY A 127 -7.84 14.39 2.45
C GLY A 127 -8.57 14.07 1.15
N PHE A 128 -7.97 14.46 0.00
CA PHE A 128 -8.61 14.39 -1.30
C PHE A 128 -7.77 13.60 -2.29
N SER A 129 -8.44 12.88 -3.19
CA SER A 129 -7.84 12.18 -4.35
C SER A 129 -6.61 11.35 -4.01
N ILE A 130 -6.71 10.49 -3.00
CA ILE A 130 -5.71 9.44 -2.77
C ILE A 130 -5.71 8.44 -3.96
N HIS A 131 -6.84 8.31 -4.64
CA HIS A 131 -6.94 7.74 -5.97
C HIS A 131 -7.05 8.89 -6.98
N GLY A 132 -6.06 9.03 -7.85
CA GLY A 132 -5.95 10.20 -8.72
C GLY A 132 -7.04 10.31 -9.79
N ASN A 133 -7.69 9.21 -10.17
CA ASN A 133 -8.80 9.22 -11.11
C ASN A 133 -10.20 9.37 -10.46
N GLU A 134 -10.24 9.68 -9.18
CA GLU A 134 -11.42 10.06 -8.43
C GLU A 134 -11.42 11.59 -8.27
N ALA A 135 -11.61 12.26 -9.42
CA ALA A 135 -11.16 13.63 -9.64
C ALA A 135 -12.07 14.72 -9.04
N SER A 136 -13.35 14.43 -8.75
CA SER A 136 -14.25 15.45 -8.16
C SER A 136 -13.73 15.94 -6.82
N ALA A 137 -13.05 15.07 -6.07
CA ALA A 137 -12.52 15.38 -4.76
C ALA A 137 -11.50 16.53 -4.79
N THR A 138 -10.43 16.47 -5.58
CA THR A 138 -9.45 17.59 -5.70
C THR A 138 -10.08 18.86 -6.24
N ASN A 139 -11.02 18.76 -7.19
CA ASN A 139 -11.72 19.94 -7.71
C ASN A 139 -12.65 20.56 -6.64
N ALA A 140 -13.27 19.77 -5.79
CA ALA A 140 -14.02 20.26 -4.63
C ALA A 140 -13.09 20.91 -3.58
N ALA A 141 -11.88 20.36 -3.38
CA ALA A 141 -10.88 20.97 -2.50
C ALA A 141 -10.47 22.37 -2.94
N VAL A 142 -10.41 22.63 -4.26
CA VAL A 142 -10.18 23.98 -4.81
C VAL A 142 -11.28 24.94 -4.41
N VAL A 143 -12.56 24.55 -4.60
CA VAL A 143 -13.72 25.35 -4.20
C VAL A 143 -13.74 25.57 -2.68
N TYR A 144 -13.42 24.53 -1.91
CA TYR A 144 -13.43 24.58 -0.47
C TYR A 144 -12.31 25.47 0.10
N ALA A 145 -11.12 25.41 -0.50
CA ALA A 145 -10.01 26.28 -0.12
C ALA A 145 -10.37 27.77 -0.38
N TYR A 146 -11.00 28.08 -1.54
CA TYR A 146 -11.51 29.42 -1.82
C TYR A 146 -12.56 29.85 -0.80
N TYR A 147 -13.55 28.99 -0.52
CA TYR A 147 -14.59 29.27 0.47
C TYR A 147 -13.99 29.63 1.83
N LEU A 148 -13.06 28.85 2.33
CA LEU A 148 -12.42 29.09 3.63
C LEU A 148 -11.58 30.37 3.65
N ALA A 149 -10.94 30.71 2.52
CA ALA A 149 -10.13 31.92 2.38
C ALA A 149 -10.98 33.17 2.29
N ALA A 150 -12.05 33.13 1.48
CA ALA A 150 -12.77 34.33 1.01
C ALA A 150 -14.10 34.58 1.72
N ALA A 151 -14.77 33.57 2.27
CA ALA A 151 -16.09 33.74 2.89
C ALA A 151 -16.00 34.65 4.11
N GLU A 152 -16.98 35.55 4.24
CA GLU A 152 -17.09 36.55 5.32
C GLU A 152 -18.36 36.36 6.15
N GLY A 153 -18.33 36.86 7.37
CA GLY A 153 -19.45 36.86 8.31
C GLY A 153 -19.20 35.97 9.53
N ASN A 154 -20.00 36.20 10.55
CA ASN A 154 -19.78 35.65 11.89
C ASN A 154 -19.75 34.11 11.93
N GLU A 155 -20.48 33.44 11.07
CA GLU A 155 -20.56 31.99 11.03
C GLU A 155 -19.20 31.37 10.64
N ILE A 156 -18.61 31.81 9.52
CA ILE A 156 -17.31 31.28 9.06
C ILE A 156 -16.16 31.74 9.98
N GLU A 157 -16.20 32.98 10.47
CA GLU A 157 -15.18 33.49 11.38
C GLU A 157 -15.16 32.67 12.69
N THR A 158 -16.35 32.39 13.25
CA THR A 158 -16.48 31.52 14.42
C THR A 158 -16.00 30.12 14.13
N ALA A 159 -16.36 29.56 12.98
CA ALA A 159 -15.94 28.21 12.58
C ALA A 159 -14.41 28.12 12.47
N LEU A 160 -13.76 29.10 11.85
CA LEU A 160 -12.29 29.15 11.74
C LEU A 160 -11.60 29.43 13.07
N LYS A 161 -12.19 30.25 13.97
CA LYS A 161 -11.65 30.43 15.31
C LYS A 161 -11.68 29.13 16.14
N ASN A 162 -12.72 28.34 15.98
CA ASN A 162 -12.91 27.09 16.72
C ASN A 162 -12.25 25.86 16.06
N SER A 163 -11.59 26.02 14.94
CA SER A 163 -11.00 24.87 14.22
C SER A 163 -9.66 25.20 13.58
N VAL A 164 -8.84 24.16 13.46
CA VAL A 164 -7.66 24.11 12.59
C VAL A 164 -7.93 23.05 11.53
N ILE A 165 -7.97 23.46 10.27
CA ILE A 165 -8.25 22.59 9.13
C ILE A 165 -6.92 22.30 8.42
N LEU A 166 -6.59 21.01 8.32
CA LEU A 166 -5.47 20.51 7.54
C LEU A 166 -6.02 20.01 6.20
N LEU A 167 -5.86 20.80 5.16
CA LEU A 167 -6.39 20.51 3.83
C LEU A 167 -5.30 19.87 2.95
N ASP A 168 -5.40 18.57 2.72
CA ASP A 168 -4.55 17.81 1.78
C ASP A 168 -5.28 17.67 0.44
N ALA A 169 -5.20 18.70 -0.37
CA ALA A 169 -6.01 18.87 -1.57
C ALA A 169 -5.75 17.81 -2.66
N CYS A 170 -4.61 17.10 -2.61
CA CYS A 170 -4.28 16.01 -3.51
C CYS A 170 -3.23 15.08 -2.89
N MET A 171 -3.68 13.95 -2.35
CA MET A 171 -2.79 12.94 -1.76
C MET A 171 -2.04 12.10 -2.82
N ASN A 172 -2.49 12.12 -4.10
CA ASN A 172 -1.89 11.39 -5.21
C ASN A 172 -1.63 12.28 -6.43
N PRO A 173 -0.61 13.15 -6.39
CA PRO A 173 -0.28 14.03 -7.51
C PRO A 173 0.00 13.30 -8.82
N ASP A 174 0.71 12.17 -8.77
CA ASP A 174 1.11 11.41 -9.97
C ASP A 174 -0.11 10.78 -10.66
N GLY A 175 -1.02 10.20 -9.87
CA GLY A 175 -2.26 9.64 -10.39
C GLY A 175 -3.23 10.72 -10.89
N LEU A 176 -3.39 11.82 -10.16
CA LEU A 176 -4.24 12.95 -10.58
C LEU A 176 -3.77 13.51 -11.93
N GLN A 177 -2.45 13.77 -12.07
CA GLN A 177 -1.88 14.31 -13.31
C GLN A 177 -2.15 13.39 -14.50
N ARG A 178 -2.00 12.08 -14.30
CA ARG A 178 -2.23 11.08 -15.34
C ARG A 178 -3.67 11.04 -15.79
N PHE A 179 -4.60 11.07 -14.86
CA PHE A 179 -6.04 11.07 -15.14
C PHE A 179 -6.51 12.40 -15.75
N ALA A 180 -6.15 13.54 -15.15
CA ALA A 180 -6.56 14.85 -15.65
C ALA A 180 -6.08 15.07 -17.09
N TYR A 181 -4.83 14.68 -17.40
CA TYR A 181 -4.32 14.73 -18.76
C TYR A 181 -5.17 13.86 -19.70
N TRP A 182 -5.49 12.61 -19.31
CA TRP A 182 -6.31 11.72 -20.13
C TRP A 182 -7.70 12.29 -20.38
N ALA A 183 -8.43 12.67 -19.37
CA ALA A 183 -9.78 13.20 -19.49
C ALA A 183 -9.82 14.48 -20.33
N ASN A 184 -8.89 15.40 -20.07
CA ASN A 184 -8.85 16.70 -20.74
C ASN A 184 -8.51 16.60 -22.25
N ILE A 185 -7.59 15.72 -22.66
CA ILE A 185 -7.25 15.57 -24.09
C ILE A 185 -8.34 14.88 -24.91
N HIS A 186 -9.30 14.22 -24.25
CA HIS A 186 -10.42 13.56 -24.93
C HIS A 186 -11.74 14.33 -24.76
N LYS A 187 -11.74 15.45 -24.05
CA LYS A 187 -12.92 16.30 -23.91
C LYS A 187 -13.36 16.87 -25.24
N SER A 188 -14.61 16.66 -25.62
CA SER A 188 -15.24 17.28 -26.78
C SER A 188 -15.83 18.63 -26.42
N GLN A 189 -15.91 19.55 -27.38
CA GLN A 189 -16.60 20.83 -27.19
C GLN A 189 -18.10 20.59 -26.87
N ASN A 190 -18.73 19.67 -27.56
CA ASN A 190 -20.07 19.18 -27.25
C ASN A 190 -19.89 17.91 -26.41
N LEU A 191 -20.16 17.99 -25.11
CA LEU A 191 -19.96 16.88 -24.19
C LEU A 191 -20.82 15.66 -24.59
N ASN A 192 -20.22 14.49 -24.62
CA ASN A 192 -20.88 13.24 -24.95
C ASN A 192 -21.01 12.35 -23.70
N PRO A 193 -22.24 12.04 -23.23
CA PRO A 193 -22.44 11.23 -22.04
C PRO A 193 -22.34 9.71 -22.29
N ASP A 194 -22.21 9.27 -23.55
CA ASP A 194 -22.13 7.84 -23.90
C ASP A 194 -20.91 7.19 -23.22
N ASN A 195 -21.15 6.19 -22.36
CA ASN A 195 -20.13 5.49 -21.59
C ASN A 195 -19.13 4.70 -22.46
N ASN A 196 -19.33 4.60 -23.77
CA ASN A 196 -18.39 4.01 -24.72
C ASN A 196 -17.39 5.00 -25.27
N ASP A 197 -17.55 6.30 -24.97
CA ASP A 197 -16.63 7.32 -25.41
C ASP A 197 -15.20 7.06 -24.90
N ARG A 198 -14.23 7.51 -25.72
CA ARG A 198 -12.80 7.37 -25.42
C ARG A 198 -12.40 8.02 -24.09
N GLU A 199 -13.04 9.10 -23.71
CA GLU A 199 -12.77 9.83 -22.47
C GLU A 199 -12.87 8.92 -21.24
N TYR A 200 -13.83 7.99 -21.21
CA TYR A 200 -14.08 7.09 -20.06
C TYR A 200 -13.22 5.82 -20.05
N ARG A 201 -12.32 5.68 -21.01
CA ARG A 201 -11.48 4.48 -21.21
C ARG A 201 -10.01 4.81 -20.97
N GLU A 202 -9.64 5.09 -19.72
CA GLU A 202 -8.25 5.34 -19.36
C GLU A 202 -7.32 4.24 -19.89
N VAL A 203 -6.15 4.65 -20.39
CA VAL A 203 -5.11 3.68 -20.73
C VAL A 203 -4.54 3.06 -19.45
N TRP A 204 -4.21 1.78 -19.57
CA TRP A 204 -3.50 1.08 -18.51
C TRP A 204 -2.21 1.83 -18.10
N PRO A 205 -1.89 1.99 -16.80
CA PRO A 205 -2.54 1.42 -15.61
C PRO A 205 -3.69 2.27 -15.04
N GLY A 206 -4.05 3.39 -15.67
CA GLY A 206 -5.00 4.37 -15.17
C GLY A 206 -4.45 5.32 -14.13
N GLY A 207 -5.25 6.31 -13.73
CA GLY A 207 -4.87 7.35 -12.76
C GLY A 207 -5.11 6.98 -11.30
N ARG A 208 -5.69 5.82 -10.99
CA ARG A 208 -5.99 5.41 -9.61
C ARG A 208 -4.76 5.37 -8.72
N THR A 209 -3.67 4.81 -9.23
CA THR A 209 -2.46 4.45 -8.49
C THR A 209 -1.37 5.53 -8.59
N ASN A 210 -0.37 5.46 -7.70
CA ASN A 210 0.81 6.32 -7.78
C ASN A 210 1.78 5.89 -8.91
N HIS A 211 3.02 6.39 -8.89
CA HIS A 211 4.04 6.10 -9.89
C HIS A 211 4.30 4.60 -10.10
N TYR A 212 4.50 3.85 -9.01
CA TYR A 212 4.75 2.39 -9.05
C TYR A 212 3.47 1.56 -9.02
N TRP A 213 2.34 2.13 -9.35
CA TRP A 213 1.03 1.47 -9.46
C TRP A 213 0.50 0.88 -8.15
N PHE A 214 0.84 1.50 -7.02
CA PHE A 214 0.28 1.14 -5.72
C PHE A 214 -1.06 1.85 -5.46
N ASP A 215 -1.99 1.12 -4.84
CA ASP A 215 -3.13 1.71 -4.18
C ASP A 215 -2.66 2.34 -2.85
N MET A 216 -2.56 3.66 -2.83
CA MET A 216 -2.05 4.38 -1.66
C MET A 216 -3.02 4.40 -0.49
N ASN A 217 -4.31 4.11 -0.73
CA ASN A 217 -5.30 3.94 0.34
C ASN A 217 -5.26 2.55 0.97
N ARG A 218 -4.09 1.90 0.91
CA ARG A 218 -3.75 0.68 1.61
C ARG A 218 -2.43 0.81 2.38
N ASP A 219 -1.84 2.01 2.37
CA ASP A 219 -0.49 2.25 2.89
C ASP A 219 -0.44 3.23 4.09
N TRP A 220 -1.59 3.50 4.75
CA TRP A 220 -1.62 4.32 5.97
C TRP A 220 -0.94 3.62 7.16
N LEU A 221 -1.09 2.30 7.30
CA LEU A 221 -0.45 1.53 8.36
C LEU A 221 0.95 1.01 7.98
N PRO A 222 1.18 0.44 6.77
CA PRO A 222 2.52 0.00 6.35
C PRO A 222 3.52 1.13 6.08
N VAL A 223 3.07 2.29 5.63
CA VAL A 223 3.86 3.51 5.39
C VAL A 223 5.12 3.26 4.55
N GLN A 224 4.95 2.64 3.39
CA GLN A 224 6.09 2.32 2.52
C GLN A 224 6.42 3.42 1.51
N LEU A 225 5.41 4.14 1.05
CA LEU A 225 5.49 5.10 -0.05
C LEU A 225 5.86 6.51 0.44
N PRO A 226 6.53 7.36 -0.36
CA PRO A 226 6.90 8.71 0.04
C PRO A 226 5.68 9.58 0.40
N GLU A 227 4.60 9.46 -0.36
CA GLU A 227 3.33 10.15 -0.11
C GLU A 227 2.73 9.73 1.24
N SER A 228 2.79 8.45 1.56
CA SER A 228 2.32 7.91 2.84
C SER A 228 3.16 8.40 4.02
N LYS A 229 4.48 8.47 3.84
CA LYS A 229 5.40 9.01 4.86
C LYS A 229 5.06 10.45 5.19
N ALA A 230 4.83 11.28 4.17
CA ALA A 230 4.48 12.70 4.33
C ALA A 230 3.16 12.89 5.10
N ARG A 231 2.09 12.18 4.70
CA ARG A 231 0.78 12.33 5.34
C ARG A 231 0.72 11.73 6.75
N VAL A 232 1.35 10.58 6.99
CA VAL A 232 1.37 9.95 8.33
C VAL A 232 2.21 10.78 9.30
N GLU A 233 3.31 11.42 8.85
CA GLU A 233 4.06 12.37 9.66
C GLU A 233 3.18 13.57 10.07
N SER A 234 2.42 14.14 9.12
CA SER A 234 1.47 15.23 9.39
C SER A 234 0.35 14.78 10.33
N PHE A 235 -0.16 13.56 10.15
CA PHE A 235 -1.16 12.98 11.04
C PHE A 235 -0.65 12.88 12.49
N HIS A 236 0.55 12.31 12.71
CA HIS A 236 1.11 12.19 14.06
C HIS A 236 1.57 13.54 14.64
N LYS A 237 1.94 14.51 13.80
CA LYS A 237 2.27 15.88 14.22
C LYS A 237 1.07 16.58 14.86
N TRP A 238 -0.16 16.28 14.37
CA TRP A 238 -1.37 16.95 14.80
C TRP A 238 -2.36 16.06 15.58
N LEU A 239 -2.39 14.75 15.35
CA LEU A 239 -3.42 13.84 15.85
C LEU A 239 -4.84 14.38 15.67
N PRO A 240 -5.30 14.65 14.42
CA PRO A 240 -6.56 15.31 14.15
C PRO A 240 -7.72 14.59 14.83
N ASN A 241 -8.75 15.33 15.20
CA ASN A 241 -9.98 14.80 15.82
C ASN A 241 -10.86 14.09 14.80
N ILE A 242 -10.90 14.62 13.56
CA ILE A 242 -11.63 14.06 12.42
C ILE A 242 -10.67 13.99 11.24
N LEU A 243 -10.72 12.89 10.49
CA LEU A 243 -10.08 12.77 9.19
C LEU A 243 -11.10 12.32 8.16
N THR A 244 -11.27 13.07 7.07
CA THR A 244 -12.11 12.68 5.94
C THR A 244 -11.29 12.22 4.77
N ASP A 245 -11.74 11.17 4.09
CA ASP A 245 -11.11 10.53 2.94
C ASP A 245 -12.12 10.54 1.78
N HIS A 246 -11.88 11.43 0.81
CA HIS A 246 -12.83 11.74 -0.27
C HIS A 246 -12.53 10.91 -1.51
N HIS A 247 -13.52 10.07 -1.90
CA HIS A 247 -13.44 9.08 -2.98
C HIS A 247 -14.57 9.20 -4.00
N GLU A 248 -14.43 8.38 -5.05
CA GLU A 248 -15.48 8.10 -6.03
C GLU A 248 -15.64 6.60 -6.28
N MET A 249 -16.89 6.18 -6.46
CA MET A 249 -17.27 4.82 -6.81
C MET A 249 -17.85 4.74 -8.23
N GLY A 250 -18.46 3.61 -8.60
CA GLY A 250 -19.04 3.41 -9.94
C GLY A 250 -20.12 4.44 -10.29
N THR A 251 -20.22 4.81 -11.56
CA THR A 251 -21.13 5.85 -12.10
C THR A 251 -22.61 5.61 -11.75
N ASN A 252 -23.04 4.34 -11.67
CA ASN A 252 -24.42 3.98 -11.31
C ASN A 252 -24.72 4.01 -9.82
N SER A 253 -23.79 4.52 -9.00
CA SER A 253 -23.97 4.75 -7.57
C SER A 253 -24.44 6.18 -7.31
N THR A 254 -24.82 6.45 -6.05
CA THR A 254 -25.21 7.79 -5.60
C THR A 254 -24.09 8.43 -4.78
N PHE A 255 -24.30 8.66 -3.49
CA PHE A 255 -23.30 9.14 -2.55
C PHE A 255 -23.31 8.27 -1.30
N PHE A 256 -22.14 7.93 -0.79
CA PHE A 256 -21.99 7.20 0.46
C PHE A 256 -21.18 8.03 1.47
N PHE A 257 -21.54 7.93 2.74
CA PHE A 257 -20.72 8.40 3.86
C PHE A 257 -20.81 7.43 5.05
N GLN A 258 -19.71 7.30 5.80
CA GLN A 258 -19.70 6.48 7.02
C GLN A 258 -20.66 7.01 8.11
N PRO A 259 -21.14 6.10 9.02
CA PRO A 259 -20.63 4.75 9.24
C PRO A 259 -21.01 3.75 8.13
N GLY A 260 -20.17 2.73 7.97
CA GLY A 260 -20.40 1.59 7.09
C GLY A 260 -21.17 0.46 7.80
N GLU A 261 -20.97 -0.78 7.34
CA GLU A 261 -21.59 -1.97 7.91
C GLU A 261 -21.26 -2.15 9.40
N PRO A 262 -22.23 -2.15 10.31
CA PRO A 262 -21.98 -2.16 11.76
C PRO A 262 -21.25 -3.41 12.27
N ASP A 263 -21.40 -4.55 11.58
CA ASP A 263 -20.79 -5.82 11.96
C ASP A 263 -19.37 -6.00 11.39
N ARG A 264 -18.90 -5.04 10.56
CA ARG A 264 -17.61 -5.06 9.89
C ARG A 264 -16.65 -3.98 10.37
N VAL A 265 -16.76 -3.63 11.63
CA VAL A 265 -15.85 -2.70 12.31
C VAL A 265 -14.74 -3.47 13.00
N ASN A 266 -13.50 -2.96 12.95
CA ASN A 266 -12.39 -3.59 13.65
C ASN A 266 -12.62 -3.57 15.16
N PRO A 267 -12.45 -4.69 15.89
CA PRO A 267 -12.70 -4.76 17.33
C PRO A 267 -11.82 -3.85 18.21
N LEU A 268 -10.71 -3.30 17.67
CA LEU A 268 -9.89 -2.32 18.37
C LEU A 268 -10.47 -0.89 18.27
N THR A 269 -11.39 -0.65 17.34
CA THR A 269 -12.13 0.62 17.22
C THR A 269 -13.20 0.69 18.32
N PRO A 270 -13.20 1.73 19.18
CA PRO A 270 -14.19 1.83 20.25
C PRO A 270 -15.61 2.06 19.72
N LYS A 271 -16.61 1.50 20.37
CA LYS A 271 -18.02 1.72 20.03
C LYS A 271 -18.38 3.22 19.98
N ARG A 272 -17.83 4.02 20.91
CA ARG A 272 -18.05 5.47 20.95
C ARG A 272 -17.55 6.21 19.72
N ASN A 273 -16.51 5.72 19.05
CA ASN A 273 -16.05 6.24 17.75
C ASN A 273 -17.19 6.12 16.72
N GLN A 274 -17.77 4.92 16.55
CA GLN A 274 -18.86 4.67 15.60
C GLN A 274 -20.15 5.45 15.92
N GLU A 275 -20.45 5.65 17.19
CA GLU A 275 -21.57 6.49 17.62
C GLU A 275 -21.36 7.96 17.21
N LEU A 276 -20.15 8.50 17.39
CA LEU A 276 -19.80 9.85 16.96
C LEU A 276 -19.76 9.99 15.45
N THR A 277 -19.26 8.97 14.73
CA THR A 277 -19.32 8.93 13.26
C THR A 277 -20.77 9.05 12.78
N LYS A 278 -21.69 8.35 13.41
CA LYS A 278 -23.14 8.43 13.10
C LYS A 278 -23.72 9.82 13.44
N GLU A 279 -23.33 10.41 14.56
CA GLU A 279 -23.75 11.78 14.90
C GLU A 279 -23.27 12.80 13.86
N ILE A 280 -22.03 12.69 13.38
CA ILE A 280 -21.48 13.51 12.30
C ILE A 280 -22.23 13.22 10.99
N GLY A 281 -22.53 11.97 10.69
CA GLY A 281 -23.29 11.52 9.53
C GLY A 281 -24.66 12.20 9.40
N ASN A 282 -25.31 12.56 10.50
CA ASN A 282 -26.58 13.30 10.47
C ASN A 282 -26.43 14.69 9.85
N PHE A 283 -25.29 15.36 10.02
CA PHE A 283 -24.99 16.63 9.37
C PHE A 283 -24.79 16.46 7.85
N HIS A 284 -24.18 15.38 7.44
CA HIS A 284 -24.00 15.05 6.01
C HIS A 284 -25.34 14.76 5.35
N ALA A 285 -26.18 13.93 6.00
CA ALA A 285 -27.53 13.64 5.55
C ALA A 285 -28.35 14.92 5.34
N ALA A 286 -28.43 15.78 6.36
CA ALA A 286 -29.17 17.04 6.29
C ALA A 286 -28.65 18.00 5.19
N ALA A 287 -27.33 18.02 4.95
CA ALA A 287 -26.73 18.83 3.90
C ALA A 287 -27.04 18.31 2.50
N LEU A 288 -26.98 16.99 2.30
CA LEU A 288 -27.31 16.35 1.02
C LEU A 288 -28.81 16.41 0.72
N ASP A 289 -29.67 16.22 1.74
CA ASP A 289 -31.13 16.43 1.63
C ASP A 289 -31.47 17.83 1.11
N LYS A 290 -30.79 18.85 1.66
CA LYS A 290 -31.03 20.26 1.27
C LYS A 290 -30.73 20.52 -0.19
N ILE A 291 -29.75 19.83 -0.79
CA ILE A 291 -29.42 19.96 -2.22
C ILE A 291 -30.08 18.91 -3.09
N GLY A 292 -30.91 18.00 -2.52
CA GLY A 292 -31.63 16.95 -3.22
C GLY A 292 -30.75 15.84 -3.80
N SER A 293 -29.59 15.58 -3.20
CA SER A 293 -28.70 14.51 -3.64
C SER A 293 -28.99 13.21 -2.90
N LEU A 294 -29.18 12.10 -3.63
CA LEU A 294 -29.40 10.78 -3.05
C LEU A 294 -28.11 10.24 -2.41
N TYR A 295 -28.26 9.58 -1.27
CA TYR A 295 -27.16 8.98 -0.53
C TYR A 295 -27.58 7.72 0.24
N TYR A 296 -26.60 6.99 0.78
CA TYR A 296 -26.79 5.87 1.69
C TYR A 296 -25.63 5.81 2.70
N SER A 297 -25.86 5.12 3.82
CA SER A 297 -24.88 4.84 4.86
C SER A 297 -25.23 3.52 5.56
N GLU A 298 -24.40 3.06 6.49
CA GLU A 298 -24.58 1.84 7.29
C GLU A 298 -24.67 0.54 6.44
N GLU A 299 -24.15 0.57 5.20
CA GLU A 299 -24.08 -0.59 4.31
C GLU A 299 -22.86 -0.53 3.37
N GLY A 300 -22.53 -1.68 2.75
CA GLY A 300 -21.57 -1.80 1.63
C GLY A 300 -20.11 -1.75 2.03
N PHE A 301 -19.68 -0.77 2.77
CA PHE A 301 -18.28 -0.55 3.16
C PHE A 301 -17.99 -1.05 4.57
N ASP A 302 -16.76 -1.56 4.78
CA ASP A 302 -16.28 -1.97 6.10
C ASP A 302 -15.39 -0.88 6.74
N ASP A 303 -15.23 -0.97 8.05
CA ASP A 303 -14.31 -0.16 8.84
C ASP A 303 -13.33 -1.07 9.58
N TYR A 304 -12.58 -1.91 8.81
CA TYR A 304 -11.81 -3.02 9.36
C TYR A 304 -10.28 -2.86 9.20
N TYR A 305 -9.77 -2.61 7.99
CA TYR A 305 -8.33 -2.56 7.73
C TYR A 305 -7.76 -1.17 8.00
N TYR A 306 -6.91 -1.05 9.02
CA TYR A 306 -6.27 0.21 9.41
C TYR A 306 -5.25 0.79 8.42
N GLY A 307 -5.08 0.19 7.27
CA GLY A 307 -4.29 0.77 6.17
C GLY A 307 -5.05 1.73 5.27
N LYS A 308 -6.35 1.99 5.53
CA LYS A 308 -7.20 2.95 4.82
C LYS A 308 -7.27 4.30 5.56
N GLY A 309 -7.43 5.39 4.82
CA GLY A 309 -7.55 6.74 5.38
C GLY A 309 -8.75 6.91 6.30
N SER A 310 -9.86 6.24 5.99
CA SER A 310 -11.07 6.28 6.81
C SER A 310 -11.02 5.43 8.08
N THR A 311 -10.09 4.47 8.18
CA THR A 311 -10.02 3.52 9.31
C THR A 311 -8.79 3.75 10.19
N PHE A 312 -7.67 4.18 9.60
CA PHE A 312 -6.43 4.48 10.34
C PHE A 312 -6.61 5.47 11.50
N PRO A 313 -7.42 6.54 11.34
CA PRO A 313 -7.68 7.47 12.44
C PRO A 313 -8.29 6.81 13.68
N ASP A 314 -9.14 5.81 13.51
CA ASP A 314 -9.93 5.22 14.59
C ASP A 314 -9.09 4.49 15.62
N VAL A 315 -7.99 3.85 15.21
CA VAL A 315 -7.04 3.24 16.13
C VAL A 315 -6.08 4.25 16.76
N ASN A 316 -6.18 5.52 16.35
CA ASN A 316 -5.39 6.64 16.84
C ASN A 316 -6.24 7.69 17.60
N GLY A 317 -7.45 7.33 18.04
CA GLY A 317 -8.31 8.21 18.83
C GLY A 317 -8.94 9.37 18.05
N SER A 318 -8.95 9.27 16.73
CA SER A 318 -9.62 10.18 15.80
C SER A 318 -10.89 9.53 15.26
N ILE A 319 -11.67 10.27 14.49
CA ILE A 319 -12.84 9.76 13.76
C ILE A 319 -12.50 9.79 12.28
N GLY A 320 -12.38 8.61 11.66
CA GLY A 320 -12.20 8.47 10.21
C GLY A 320 -13.55 8.47 9.50
N ILE A 321 -13.64 9.15 8.34
CA ILE A 321 -14.87 9.22 7.55
C ILE A 321 -14.53 9.01 6.07
N LEU A 322 -15.14 7.98 5.48
CA LEU A 322 -15.14 7.74 4.05
C LEU A 322 -16.30 8.48 3.38
N PHE A 323 -16.00 9.22 2.32
CA PHE A 323 -16.99 9.70 1.36
C PHE A 323 -16.77 9.03 0.01
N GLU A 324 -17.85 8.56 -0.64
CA GLU A 324 -17.82 7.92 -1.94
C GLU A 324 -18.90 8.52 -2.84
N GLN A 325 -18.49 9.29 -3.84
CA GLN A 325 -19.37 9.89 -4.84
C GLN A 325 -19.50 8.97 -6.06
N GLY A 326 -20.70 8.78 -6.61
CA GLY A 326 -20.88 8.19 -7.95
C GLY A 326 -20.11 9.02 -8.99
N SER A 327 -19.13 8.41 -9.68
CA SER A 327 -18.17 9.12 -10.53
C SER A 327 -18.75 9.46 -11.91
N SER A 328 -18.57 10.68 -12.39
CA SER A 328 -18.78 11.02 -13.79
C SER A 328 -17.71 10.48 -14.75
N ARG A 329 -16.62 9.94 -14.21
CA ARG A 329 -15.45 9.40 -14.93
C ARG A 329 -14.75 10.35 -15.90
N GLY A 330 -15.33 11.46 -16.18
CA GLY A 330 -14.90 12.52 -17.06
C GLY A 330 -15.79 13.73 -16.83
N HIS A 331 -16.16 14.45 -17.90
CA HIS A 331 -16.93 15.69 -17.76
C HIS A 331 -18.44 15.48 -17.62
N ILE A 332 -18.98 14.37 -18.20
CA ILE A 332 -20.41 14.01 -18.14
C ILE A 332 -20.59 12.54 -18.46
N GLN A 333 -21.50 11.82 -17.79
CA GLN A 333 -21.76 10.41 -18.13
C GLN A 333 -23.20 10.01 -17.90
N GLU A 334 -23.76 9.14 -18.75
CA GLU A 334 -25.03 8.46 -18.51
C GLU A 334 -24.93 7.50 -17.34
N SER A 335 -25.94 7.49 -16.48
CA SER A 335 -26.08 6.54 -15.38
C SER A 335 -27.52 6.07 -15.23
N GLU A 336 -27.73 5.03 -14.43
CA GLU A 336 -29.08 4.57 -14.03
C GLU A 336 -29.84 5.63 -13.23
N ASN A 337 -29.14 6.61 -12.66
CA ASN A 337 -29.71 7.74 -11.92
C ASN A 337 -29.86 9.01 -12.79
N GLY A 338 -29.72 8.91 -14.12
CA GLY A 338 -29.77 10.02 -15.06
C GLY A 338 -28.38 10.49 -15.49
N ILE A 339 -28.32 11.68 -16.09
CA ILE A 339 -27.06 12.28 -16.55
C ILE A 339 -26.27 12.82 -15.35
N LEU A 340 -25.07 12.27 -15.17
CA LEU A 340 -24.15 12.67 -14.11
C LEU A 340 -23.10 13.63 -14.67
N THR A 341 -23.09 14.87 -14.18
CA THR A 341 -22.12 15.89 -14.61
C THR A 341 -20.98 16.04 -13.61
N PHE A 342 -19.82 16.39 -14.09
CA PHE A 342 -18.66 16.65 -13.24
C PHE A 342 -18.90 17.79 -12.22
N PRO A 343 -19.54 18.93 -12.58
CA PRO A 343 -19.93 19.92 -11.58
C PRO A 343 -20.85 19.37 -10.48
N PHE A 344 -21.78 18.48 -10.79
CA PHE A 344 -22.66 17.88 -9.78
C PHE A 344 -21.86 17.05 -8.77
N THR A 345 -20.89 16.23 -9.23
CA THR A 345 -20.05 15.43 -8.34
C THR A 345 -19.16 16.31 -7.46
N ILE A 346 -18.61 17.39 -8.01
CA ILE A 346 -17.83 18.40 -7.24
C ILE A 346 -18.70 19.06 -6.17
N ARG A 347 -19.95 19.45 -6.51
CA ARG A 347 -20.86 20.06 -5.55
C ARG A 347 -21.17 19.17 -4.36
N ASN A 348 -21.39 17.87 -4.60
CA ASN A 348 -21.66 16.93 -3.52
C ASN A 348 -20.46 16.78 -2.57
N GLN A 349 -19.24 16.64 -3.12
CA GLN A 349 -18.00 16.60 -2.34
C GLN A 349 -17.81 17.89 -1.53
N PHE A 350 -18.00 19.05 -2.15
CA PHE A 350 -17.91 20.34 -1.48
C PHE A 350 -18.96 20.50 -0.36
N THR A 351 -20.18 20.03 -0.59
CA THR A 351 -21.26 20.05 0.42
C THR A 351 -20.86 19.24 1.66
N THR A 352 -20.22 18.09 1.47
CA THR A 352 -19.74 17.28 2.61
C THR A 352 -18.52 17.87 3.30
N CYS A 353 -17.69 18.64 2.61
CA CYS A 353 -16.62 19.42 3.25
C CYS A 353 -17.20 20.46 4.24
N ILE A 354 -18.20 21.23 3.82
CA ILE A 354 -18.87 22.21 4.68
C ILE A 354 -19.59 21.52 5.83
N SER A 355 -20.36 20.45 5.55
CA SER A 355 -21.08 19.74 6.61
C SER A 355 -20.15 19.07 7.63
N THR A 356 -18.95 18.65 7.21
CA THR A 356 -17.90 18.19 8.14
C THR A 356 -17.46 19.33 9.07
N LEU A 357 -17.19 20.53 8.55
CA LEU A 357 -16.81 21.68 9.35
C LEU A 357 -17.93 22.09 10.30
N THR A 358 -19.18 22.08 9.83
CA THR A 358 -20.36 22.36 10.64
C THR A 358 -20.50 21.36 11.79
N ALA A 359 -20.37 20.05 11.50
CA ALA A 359 -20.42 18.99 12.50
C ALA A 359 -19.27 19.12 13.51
N ALA A 360 -18.05 19.37 13.02
CA ALA A 360 -16.87 19.54 13.86
C ALA A 360 -17.06 20.68 14.87
N ASN A 361 -17.62 21.83 14.43
CA ASN A 361 -17.90 22.96 15.31
C ASN A 361 -19.03 22.66 16.30
N ALA A 362 -20.12 22.06 15.84
CA ALA A 362 -21.27 21.74 16.67
C ALA A 362 -20.96 20.68 17.74
N LEU A 363 -20.10 19.71 17.43
CA LEU A 363 -19.73 18.60 18.31
C LEU A 363 -18.33 18.78 18.92
N ARG A 364 -17.69 19.96 18.79
CA ARG A 364 -16.30 20.25 19.12
C ARG A 364 -15.87 19.70 20.48
N GLU A 365 -16.52 20.12 21.55
CA GLU A 365 -16.17 19.70 22.90
C GLU A 365 -16.38 18.19 23.11
N LYS A 366 -17.45 17.64 22.56
CA LYS A 366 -17.78 16.22 22.64
C LYS A 366 -16.71 15.33 21.97
N ILE A 367 -16.18 15.78 20.83
CA ILE A 367 -15.13 15.05 20.07
C ILE A 367 -13.77 15.22 20.76
N LEU A 368 -13.45 16.40 21.28
CA LEU A 368 -12.23 16.63 22.05
C LEU A 368 -12.22 15.78 23.34
N GLU A 369 -13.33 15.74 24.09
CA GLU A 369 -13.48 14.87 25.27
C GLU A 369 -13.40 13.37 24.91
N PHE A 370 -13.92 12.97 23.75
CA PHE A 370 -13.75 11.60 23.25
C PHE A 370 -12.27 11.26 23.08
N GLN A 371 -11.49 12.11 22.39
CA GLN A 371 -10.07 11.87 22.13
C GLN A 371 -9.27 11.85 23.43
N LYS A 372 -9.52 12.79 24.35
CA LYS A 372 -8.93 12.82 25.70
C LYS A 372 -9.20 11.52 26.45
N GLY A 373 -10.48 11.09 26.49
CA GLY A 373 -10.90 9.85 27.14
C GLY A 373 -10.30 8.61 26.49
N TYR A 374 -10.19 8.58 25.17
CA TYR A 374 -9.55 7.50 24.42
C TYR A 374 -8.12 7.25 24.92
N TYR A 375 -7.28 8.29 24.94
CA TYR A 375 -5.89 8.17 25.38
C TYR A 375 -5.75 7.92 26.89
N ALA A 376 -6.66 8.44 27.71
CA ALA A 376 -6.70 8.12 29.13
C ALA A 376 -6.99 6.62 29.37
N ASN A 377 -7.93 6.06 28.62
CA ASN A 377 -8.23 4.62 28.66
C ASN A 377 -7.06 3.76 28.18
N LEU A 378 -6.35 4.19 27.11
CA LEU A 378 -5.18 3.47 26.61
C LEU A 378 -4.05 3.39 27.63
N ARG A 379 -3.77 4.47 28.36
CA ARG A 379 -2.77 4.47 29.46
C ARG A 379 -3.16 3.45 30.54
N GLN A 380 -4.45 3.42 30.90
CA GLN A 380 -4.96 2.47 31.88
C GLN A 380 -4.90 1.03 31.38
N GLU A 381 -5.25 0.79 30.10
CA GLU A 381 -5.12 -0.51 29.43
C GLU A 381 -3.67 -0.99 29.45
N GLY A 382 -2.73 -0.17 28.97
CA GLY A 382 -1.29 -0.47 28.90
C GLY A 382 -0.70 -0.86 30.27
N SER A 383 -1.04 -0.11 31.32
CA SER A 383 -0.53 -0.39 32.67
C SER A 383 -1.02 -1.74 33.23
N ARG A 384 -2.25 -2.17 32.86
CA ARG A 384 -2.88 -3.41 33.31
C ARG A 384 -2.52 -4.64 32.44
N MET A 385 -1.91 -4.47 31.29
CA MET A 385 -1.56 -5.57 30.40
C MET A 385 -0.58 -6.53 31.08
N LYS A 386 -0.85 -7.85 31.00
CA LYS A 386 0.08 -8.90 31.43
C LYS A 386 1.34 -8.92 30.56
N THR A 387 1.18 -8.73 29.27
CA THR A 387 2.27 -8.51 28.31
C THR A 387 2.84 -7.10 28.54
N LYS A 388 4.07 -7.01 29.03
CA LYS A 388 4.76 -5.73 29.25
C LYS A 388 5.46 -5.23 28.01
N GLY A 389 5.80 -6.11 27.08
CA GLY A 389 6.42 -5.77 25.80
C GLY A 389 6.35 -6.90 24.80
N ILE A 390 6.76 -6.59 23.58
CA ILE A 390 6.92 -7.54 22.49
C ILE A 390 8.36 -7.46 22.01
N VAL A 391 9.09 -8.58 22.01
CA VAL A 391 10.42 -8.68 21.37
C VAL A 391 10.25 -9.24 19.96
N PHE A 392 11.02 -8.72 19.01
CA PHE A 392 11.04 -9.21 17.63
C PHE A 392 12.42 -9.07 17.00
N GLY A 393 12.77 -9.96 16.08
CA GLY A 393 14.02 -9.92 15.33
C GLY A 393 14.35 -11.22 14.61
N ASP A 394 15.45 -11.18 13.84
CA ASP A 394 16.02 -12.34 13.16
C ASP A 394 17.53 -12.35 13.41
N PRO A 395 18.13 -13.44 13.94
CA PRO A 395 19.54 -13.50 14.31
C PRO A 395 20.51 -13.39 13.12
N LYS A 396 20.02 -13.62 11.88
CA LYS A 396 20.82 -13.58 10.64
C LYS A 396 20.39 -12.48 9.66
N ASP A 397 19.30 -11.72 9.95
CA ASP A 397 18.78 -10.69 9.05
C ASP A 397 18.36 -9.42 9.80
N ILE A 398 19.33 -8.65 10.20
CA ILE A 398 19.09 -7.35 10.85
C ILE A 398 18.44 -6.33 9.90
N SER A 399 18.71 -6.40 8.59
CA SER A 399 18.15 -5.48 7.60
C SER A 399 16.63 -5.59 7.55
N ARG A 400 16.07 -6.80 7.60
CA ARG A 400 14.64 -7.07 7.65
C ARG A 400 14.04 -6.67 9.00
N THR A 401 14.74 -6.93 10.10
CA THR A 401 14.36 -6.48 11.46
C THR A 401 14.26 -4.95 11.51
N ASN A 402 15.26 -4.24 10.97
CA ASN A 402 15.25 -2.77 10.89
C ASN A 402 14.09 -2.24 10.03
N SER A 403 13.72 -2.95 8.97
CA SER A 403 12.60 -2.52 8.11
C SER A 403 11.25 -2.55 8.85
N LEU A 404 11.02 -3.51 9.76
CA LEU A 404 9.85 -3.48 10.64
C LEU A 404 9.98 -2.37 11.70
N ALA A 405 11.14 -2.23 12.32
CA ALA A 405 11.40 -1.17 13.30
C ALA A 405 11.18 0.23 12.69
N GLU A 406 11.51 0.42 11.42
CA GLU A 406 11.28 1.70 10.72
C GLU A 406 9.78 2.03 10.59
N ILE A 407 8.89 1.04 10.41
CA ILE A 407 7.43 1.27 10.44
C ILE A 407 7.02 1.77 11.83
N LEU A 408 7.49 1.11 12.90
CA LEU A 408 7.21 1.55 14.27
C LEU A 408 7.69 2.98 14.52
N TYR A 409 8.90 3.31 14.06
CA TYR A 409 9.46 4.65 14.17
C TYR A 409 8.61 5.71 13.47
N ARG A 410 8.13 5.44 12.24
CA ARG A 410 7.23 6.34 11.49
C ARG A 410 5.91 6.58 12.23
N HIS A 411 5.41 5.58 12.95
CA HIS A 411 4.22 5.69 13.78
C HIS A 411 4.48 6.24 15.18
N LYS A 412 5.68 6.76 15.46
CA LYS A 412 6.09 7.31 16.77
C LYS A 412 5.96 6.29 17.92
N ILE A 413 6.00 4.99 17.61
CA ILE A 413 6.02 3.92 18.59
C ILE A 413 7.45 3.80 19.14
N ARG A 414 7.57 3.87 20.46
CA ARG A 414 8.85 3.72 21.18
C ARG A 414 9.26 2.25 21.22
N PHE A 415 10.52 1.98 20.93
CA PHE A 415 11.13 0.66 21.05
C PHE A 415 12.60 0.80 21.47
N HIS A 416 13.17 -0.31 21.96
CA HIS A 416 14.51 -0.31 22.58
C HIS A 416 15.37 -1.42 21.97
N ASN A 417 16.70 -1.20 21.98
CA ASN A 417 17.67 -2.25 21.76
C ASN A 417 17.59 -3.26 22.93
N LEU A 418 18.06 -4.48 22.74
CA LEU A 418 18.24 -5.42 23.84
C LEU A 418 19.55 -5.14 24.60
N LYS A 419 19.55 -5.31 25.92
CA LYS A 419 20.78 -5.25 26.74
C LYS A 419 21.69 -6.46 26.49
N GLN A 420 21.09 -7.63 26.29
CA GLN A 420 21.77 -8.91 26.09
C GLN A 420 20.87 -9.87 25.31
N ASP A 421 21.44 -10.96 24.82
CA ASP A 421 20.68 -12.04 24.21
C ASP A 421 19.60 -12.55 25.13
N MET A 422 18.45 -12.96 24.58
CA MET A 422 17.36 -13.53 25.40
C MET A 422 16.64 -14.63 24.65
N THR A 423 16.11 -15.61 25.38
CA THR A 423 15.28 -16.67 24.85
C THR A 423 13.89 -16.60 25.45
N VAL A 424 12.86 -16.54 24.61
CA VAL A 424 11.46 -16.47 24.99
C VAL A 424 10.64 -17.38 24.07
N GLY A 425 9.81 -18.26 24.66
CA GLY A 425 8.97 -19.19 23.91
C GLY A 425 9.74 -20.11 22.96
N GLY A 426 10.96 -20.51 23.33
CA GLY A 426 11.85 -21.35 22.51
C GLY A 426 12.56 -20.63 21.36
N LYS A 427 12.41 -19.28 21.25
CA LYS A 427 13.03 -18.43 20.25
C LYS A 427 14.16 -17.61 20.86
N THR A 428 15.30 -17.51 20.18
CA THR A 428 16.45 -16.75 20.66
C THR A 428 16.57 -15.42 19.91
N PHE A 429 16.56 -14.34 20.66
CA PHE A 429 16.71 -12.98 20.18
C PHE A 429 18.09 -12.46 20.53
N LYS A 430 18.89 -12.15 19.51
CA LYS A 430 20.24 -11.63 19.67
C LYS A 430 20.20 -10.12 19.94
N LYS A 431 21.07 -9.66 20.86
CA LYS A 431 21.17 -8.26 21.29
C LYS A 431 21.20 -7.27 20.12
N ASP A 432 22.03 -7.52 19.11
CA ASP A 432 22.26 -6.59 18.00
C ASP A 432 21.35 -6.86 16.79
N HIS A 433 20.40 -7.81 16.91
CA HIS A 433 19.52 -8.25 15.83
C HIS A 433 18.03 -8.23 16.21
N ALA A 434 17.69 -7.69 17.38
CA ALA A 434 16.32 -7.67 17.86
C ALA A 434 16.03 -6.38 18.64
N PHE A 435 14.73 -6.03 18.64
CA PHE A 435 14.20 -4.90 19.39
C PHE A 435 13.09 -5.35 20.34
N ILE A 436 12.85 -4.57 21.39
CA ILE A 436 11.73 -4.75 22.30
C ILE A 436 10.85 -3.50 22.32
N VAL A 437 9.54 -3.71 22.16
CA VAL A 437 8.49 -2.68 22.14
C VAL A 437 7.74 -2.75 23.46
N PRO A 438 7.85 -1.75 24.34
CA PRO A 438 7.01 -1.66 25.54
C PRO A 438 5.54 -1.49 25.16
N MET A 439 4.63 -2.14 25.91
CA MET A 439 3.19 -1.93 25.76
C MET A 439 2.69 -0.73 26.59
N ASP A 440 3.42 -0.33 27.64
CA ASP A 440 3.11 0.85 28.42
C ASP A 440 3.67 2.11 27.73
N GLN A 441 2.91 2.58 26.74
CA GLN A 441 3.16 3.81 26.01
C GLN A 441 1.86 4.42 25.45
N LYS A 442 1.94 5.50 24.70
CA LYS A 442 0.80 6.33 24.31
C LYS A 442 -0.34 5.55 23.63
N ASN A 443 -0.01 4.64 22.70
CA ASN A 443 -1.01 3.90 21.92
C ASN A 443 -0.72 2.38 21.82
N PRO A 444 -1.02 1.58 22.87
CA PRO A 444 -0.87 0.13 22.82
C PRO A 444 -1.83 -0.55 21.83
N ARG A 445 -2.97 0.06 21.47
CA ARG A 445 -3.88 -0.50 20.47
C ARG A 445 -3.29 -0.49 19.08
N LEU A 446 -2.55 0.57 18.71
CA LEU A 446 -1.84 0.61 17.44
C LEU A 446 -0.76 -0.48 17.36
N ILE A 447 -0.05 -0.74 18.48
CA ILE A 447 0.90 -1.86 18.56
C ILE A 447 0.16 -3.18 18.38
N ASN A 448 -0.95 -3.39 19.09
CA ASN A 448 -1.78 -4.58 18.92
C ASN A 448 -2.25 -4.74 17.47
N ALA A 449 -2.71 -3.66 16.82
CA ALA A 449 -3.11 -3.69 15.43
C ALA A 449 -2.01 -4.20 14.48
N MET A 450 -0.74 -3.96 14.79
CA MET A 450 0.42 -4.39 14.00
C MET A 450 0.89 -5.82 14.32
N PHE A 451 0.71 -6.28 15.57
CA PHE A 451 1.33 -7.52 16.05
C PHE A 451 0.34 -8.66 16.32
N GLU A 452 -0.96 -8.38 16.46
CA GLU A 452 -1.94 -9.42 16.80
C GLU A 452 -2.14 -10.45 15.69
N LYS A 453 -2.45 -11.66 16.10
CA LYS A 453 -3.03 -12.71 15.25
C LYS A 453 -4.52 -12.78 15.52
N ARG A 454 -5.33 -12.79 14.49
CA ARG A 454 -6.78 -12.94 14.62
C ARG A 454 -7.29 -13.96 13.63
N THR A 455 -8.03 -14.94 14.11
CA THR A 455 -8.62 -16.04 13.32
C THR A 455 -10.12 -16.19 13.51
N THR A 456 -10.71 -15.36 14.39
CA THR A 456 -12.16 -15.35 14.67
C THR A 456 -12.73 -13.97 14.42
N PHE A 457 -13.85 -13.92 13.71
CA PHE A 457 -14.49 -12.70 13.23
C PHE A 457 -16.00 -12.75 13.46
N LYS A 458 -16.60 -11.58 13.57
CA LYS A 458 -18.05 -11.43 13.70
C LYS A 458 -18.76 -11.63 12.36
N ASP A 459 -18.17 -11.13 11.27
CA ASP A 459 -18.63 -11.33 9.89
C ASP A 459 -17.55 -12.09 9.09
N SER A 460 -17.96 -12.74 8.01
CA SER A 460 -17.12 -13.49 7.07
C SER A 460 -16.83 -12.73 5.78
N ILE A 461 -17.31 -11.49 5.66
CA ILE A 461 -17.14 -10.66 4.48
C ILE A 461 -16.18 -9.52 4.80
N PHE A 462 -15.15 -9.38 3.96
CA PHE A 462 -14.16 -8.33 4.04
C PHE A 462 -14.12 -7.57 2.73
N TYR A 463 -14.12 -6.26 2.82
CA TYR A 463 -13.93 -5.39 1.67
C TYR A 463 -12.49 -5.50 1.13
N ASP A 464 -11.53 -5.75 2.03
CA ASP A 464 -10.12 -5.89 1.72
C ASP A 464 -9.51 -7.11 2.44
N VAL A 465 -8.31 -6.97 3.04
CA VAL A 465 -7.63 -8.05 3.75
C VAL A 465 -8.22 -8.28 5.14
N SER A 466 -8.18 -9.52 5.60
CA SER A 466 -8.59 -9.92 6.95
C SER A 466 -7.42 -10.01 7.94
N ALA A 467 -6.17 -9.96 7.47
CA ALA A 467 -4.97 -9.99 8.30
C ALA A 467 -3.78 -9.27 7.66
N TRP A 468 -2.93 -8.70 8.51
CA TRP A 468 -1.71 -7.99 8.12
C TRP A 468 -0.58 -8.10 9.16
N THR A 469 -0.68 -8.97 10.16
CA THR A 469 0.28 -9.18 11.26
C THR A 469 1.72 -8.97 10.81
N PHE A 470 2.34 -7.85 11.17
CA PHE A 470 3.63 -7.44 10.61
C PHE A 470 4.78 -8.40 10.87
N PRO A 471 4.99 -8.96 12.09
CA PRO A 471 6.08 -9.93 12.27
C PRO A 471 5.97 -11.14 11.32
N LEU A 472 4.75 -11.58 11.00
CA LEU A 472 4.53 -12.67 10.04
C LEU A 472 4.84 -12.20 8.61
N ALA A 473 4.41 -10.99 8.23
CA ALA A 473 4.69 -10.42 6.91
C ALA A 473 6.19 -10.19 6.69
N PHE A 474 6.92 -9.91 7.76
CA PHE A 474 8.37 -9.78 7.74
C PHE A 474 9.11 -11.12 7.96
N ASN A 475 8.39 -12.21 8.24
CA ASN A 475 8.95 -13.51 8.61
C ASN A 475 10.02 -13.38 9.71
N LEU A 476 9.69 -12.61 10.76
CA LEU A 476 10.52 -12.40 11.93
C LEU A 476 10.00 -13.23 13.10
N ASP A 477 10.91 -13.70 13.92
CA ASP A 477 10.56 -14.21 15.24
C ASP A 477 10.04 -13.09 16.13
N TYR A 478 9.02 -13.37 16.91
CA TYR A 478 8.49 -12.44 17.92
C TYR A 478 7.85 -13.18 19.08
N ALA A 479 7.85 -12.54 20.23
CA ALA A 479 7.24 -13.09 21.44
C ALA A 479 6.81 -11.98 22.41
N SER A 480 5.76 -12.25 23.17
CA SER A 480 5.35 -11.41 24.31
C SER A 480 6.26 -11.63 25.50
N VAL A 481 6.63 -10.56 26.20
CA VAL A 481 7.41 -10.60 27.43
C VAL A 481 6.64 -10.00 28.61
N SER A 482 6.79 -10.58 29.77
CA SER A 482 6.18 -10.12 31.03
C SER A 482 7.04 -9.11 31.81
N SER A 483 8.25 -8.85 31.33
CA SER A 483 9.21 -7.91 31.94
C SER A 483 10.00 -7.16 30.90
N LEU A 484 10.37 -5.90 31.20
CA LEU A 484 11.21 -5.05 30.37
C LEU A 484 12.65 -4.94 30.91
N THR A 485 13.09 -5.81 31.80
CA THR A 485 14.45 -5.78 32.39
C THR A 485 15.55 -5.85 31.35
N ASN A 486 15.29 -6.50 30.19
CA ASN A 486 16.21 -6.61 29.08
C ASN A 486 16.06 -5.48 28.02
N ALA A 487 15.17 -4.50 28.26
CA ALA A 487 15.11 -3.31 27.41
C ALA A 487 16.34 -2.41 27.68
N GLY A 488 17.10 -2.16 26.66
CA GLY A 488 18.27 -1.27 26.67
C GLY A 488 17.88 0.18 26.36
N GLU A 489 18.75 0.87 25.64
CA GLU A 489 18.51 2.25 25.24
C GLU A 489 17.35 2.36 24.25
N ALA A 490 16.55 3.42 24.37
CA ALA A 490 15.51 3.72 23.41
C ALA A 490 16.12 4.10 22.05
N VAL A 491 15.56 3.59 20.98
CA VAL A 491 15.98 3.93 19.63
C VAL A 491 15.34 5.27 19.23
N THR A 492 16.15 6.32 19.24
CA THR A 492 15.72 7.69 18.87
C THR A 492 16.00 8.01 17.41
N GLN A 493 16.85 7.23 16.75
CA GLN A 493 17.17 7.33 15.33
C GLN A 493 17.41 5.92 14.79
N MET A 494 16.86 5.64 13.61
CA MET A 494 17.06 4.34 12.97
C MET A 494 18.55 4.08 12.71
N PRO A 495 19.08 2.94 13.18
CA PRO A 495 20.50 2.62 13.01
C PRO A 495 20.81 2.38 11.53
N LYS A 496 21.88 3.03 11.04
CA LYS A 496 22.44 2.68 9.74
C LYS A 496 23.39 1.49 9.93
N LYS A 497 23.09 0.38 9.28
CA LYS A 497 24.01 -0.77 9.28
C LYS A 497 25.27 -0.37 8.50
N VAL A 498 26.40 -0.37 9.16
CA VAL A 498 27.73 -0.20 8.54
C VAL A 498 28.38 -1.58 8.51
N ALA A 499 28.63 -2.09 7.31
CA ALA A 499 29.36 -3.33 7.11
C ALA A 499 30.68 -3.04 6.39
N SER A 500 31.68 -3.85 6.65
CA SER A 500 33.00 -3.70 6.07
C SER A 500 33.53 -5.03 5.55
N VAL A 501 34.44 -4.98 4.59
CA VAL A 501 35.30 -6.09 4.21
C VAL A 501 36.57 -5.96 5.09
N PRO A 502 36.80 -6.86 6.05
CA PRO A 502 37.79 -6.63 7.10
C PRO A 502 39.21 -6.66 6.59
N GLN A 503 39.55 -7.44 5.56
CA GLN A 503 40.89 -7.60 4.99
C GLN A 503 40.84 -7.86 3.48
N LYS A 504 41.97 -7.52 2.80
CA LYS A 504 42.15 -7.91 1.40
C LYS A 504 42.44 -9.41 1.33
N SER A 505 41.79 -10.11 0.41
CA SER A 505 42.08 -11.50 0.09
C SER A 505 42.79 -11.61 -1.26
N ASN A 506 43.66 -12.59 -1.38
CA ASN A 506 44.24 -13.04 -2.66
C ASN A 506 43.52 -14.31 -3.19
N TYR A 507 42.50 -14.82 -2.48
CA TYR A 507 41.83 -16.07 -2.81
C TYR A 507 40.35 -15.85 -3.17
N ALA A 508 39.51 -15.49 -2.19
CA ALA A 508 38.06 -15.26 -2.41
C ALA A 508 37.42 -14.39 -1.32
N TYR A 509 36.23 -13.95 -1.60
CA TYR A 509 35.35 -13.28 -0.66
C TYR A 509 34.02 -14.03 -0.58
N LEU A 510 33.43 -14.15 0.63
CA LEU A 510 32.20 -14.86 0.92
C LEU A 510 31.18 -13.93 1.61
N PHE A 511 29.90 -14.13 1.31
CA PHE A 511 28.80 -13.58 2.12
C PHE A 511 27.58 -14.52 2.08
N GLU A 512 26.93 -14.66 3.25
CA GLU A 512 25.73 -15.48 3.38
C GLU A 512 24.51 -14.82 2.70
N TRP A 513 23.55 -15.64 2.28
CA TRP A 513 22.33 -15.19 1.58
C TRP A 513 21.20 -14.79 2.52
N HIS A 514 21.38 -14.82 3.84
CA HIS A 514 20.31 -14.60 4.83
C HIS A 514 19.80 -13.17 4.87
N ASP A 515 20.69 -12.18 4.88
CA ASP A 515 20.30 -10.77 5.00
C ASP A 515 19.43 -10.31 3.81
N TYR A 516 18.45 -9.45 4.08
CA TYR A 516 17.52 -8.94 3.08
C TYR A 516 18.20 -8.24 1.89
N ASN A 517 19.31 -7.56 2.13
CA ASN A 517 20.02 -6.77 1.12
C ASN A 517 21.01 -7.58 0.28
N THR A 518 21.19 -8.89 0.51
CA THR A 518 22.15 -9.70 -0.26
C THR A 518 21.86 -9.76 -1.75
N PRO A 519 20.60 -9.81 -2.25
CA PRO A 519 20.32 -9.69 -3.67
C PRO A 519 20.82 -8.38 -4.29
N LYS A 520 20.76 -7.28 -3.54
CA LYS A 520 21.29 -5.98 -3.96
C LYS A 520 22.82 -6.02 -4.09
N ALA A 521 23.51 -6.61 -3.12
CA ALA A 521 24.96 -6.77 -3.17
C ALA A 521 25.40 -7.63 -4.38
N LEU A 522 24.72 -8.79 -4.57
CA LEU A 522 25.00 -9.65 -5.72
C LEU A 522 24.73 -8.93 -7.06
N ASN A 523 23.63 -8.18 -7.15
CA ASN A 523 23.33 -7.41 -8.35
C ASN A 523 24.47 -6.42 -8.69
N HIS A 524 24.97 -5.66 -7.72
CA HIS A 524 26.11 -4.74 -7.96
C HIS A 524 27.36 -5.47 -8.45
N ILE A 525 27.67 -6.63 -7.90
CA ILE A 525 28.82 -7.47 -8.30
C ILE A 525 28.64 -7.94 -9.76
N LEU A 526 27.46 -8.45 -10.11
CA LEU A 526 27.17 -8.94 -11.46
C LEU A 526 27.07 -7.80 -12.50
N GLU A 527 26.54 -6.63 -12.10
CA GLU A 527 26.49 -5.41 -12.97
C GLU A 527 27.90 -4.91 -13.33
N LYS A 528 28.85 -5.01 -12.40
CA LYS A 528 30.27 -4.70 -12.67
C LYS A 528 30.91 -5.71 -13.63
N GLY A 529 30.23 -6.84 -13.89
CA GLY A 529 30.68 -7.93 -14.75
C GLY A 529 31.68 -8.85 -14.07
N LEU A 530 31.64 -8.91 -12.74
CA LEU A 530 32.47 -9.80 -11.93
C LEU A 530 31.83 -11.20 -11.85
N ARG A 531 32.68 -12.20 -11.66
CA ARG A 531 32.28 -13.58 -11.47
C ARG A 531 31.84 -13.79 -10.02
N ALA A 532 30.74 -14.46 -9.85
CA ALA A 532 30.23 -14.92 -8.55
C ALA A 532 29.68 -16.34 -8.69
N LYS A 533 29.76 -17.09 -7.61
CA LYS A 533 29.22 -18.45 -7.51
C LYS A 533 28.34 -18.57 -6.26
N VAL A 534 27.42 -19.52 -6.26
CA VAL A 534 26.55 -19.84 -5.13
C VAL A 534 26.78 -21.25 -4.63
N ALA A 535 26.92 -21.44 -3.32
CA ALA A 535 27.03 -22.72 -2.67
C ALA A 535 25.67 -23.42 -2.62
N ARG A 536 25.60 -24.63 -3.15
CA ARG A 536 24.42 -25.52 -3.10
C ARG A 536 24.37 -26.41 -1.86
N THR A 537 25.46 -26.46 -1.13
CA THR A 537 25.64 -27.30 0.07
C THR A 537 26.30 -26.46 1.15
N PRO A 538 25.91 -26.59 2.42
CA PRO A 538 26.59 -25.96 3.53
C PRO A 538 28.02 -26.44 3.70
N PHE A 539 28.89 -25.59 4.26
CA PHE A 539 30.28 -25.91 4.55
C PHE A 539 30.79 -25.08 5.74
N THR A 540 31.90 -25.54 6.36
CA THR A 540 32.56 -24.81 7.45
C THR A 540 33.95 -24.39 7.00
N LEU A 541 34.29 -23.10 7.16
CA LEU A 541 35.61 -22.54 6.85
C LEU A 541 36.10 -21.69 8.02
N GLU A 542 37.31 -21.96 8.52
CA GLU A 542 37.92 -21.21 9.62
C GLU A 542 36.97 -21.02 10.84
N SER A 543 36.27 -22.09 11.23
CA SER A 543 35.29 -22.10 12.35
C SER A 543 33.99 -21.34 12.09
N ASN A 544 33.77 -20.82 10.90
CA ASN A 544 32.49 -20.22 10.50
C ASN A 544 31.66 -21.19 9.66
N ASP A 545 30.42 -21.37 10.05
CA ASP A 545 29.46 -22.19 9.30
C ASP A 545 28.75 -21.34 8.25
N TYR A 546 28.83 -21.75 7.00
CA TYR A 546 28.18 -21.14 5.85
C TYR A 546 27.03 -22.00 5.37
N ASP A 547 25.87 -21.36 5.14
CA ASP A 547 24.63 -22.05 4.80
C ASP A 547 24.40 -22.12 3.28
N TYR A 548 23.35 -22.82 2.86
CA TYR A 548 22.84 -22.84 1.50
C TYR A 548 22.71 -21.42 0.93
N GLY A 549 23.14 -21.22 -0.31
CA GLY A 549 23.03 -19.94 -0.97
C GLY A 549 24.16 -18.96 -0.68
N THR A 550 25.19 -19.34 0.11
CA THR A 550 26.39 -18.52 0.33
C THR A 550 27.03 -18.15 -1.01
N ILE A 551 27.28 -16.86 -1.19
CA ILE A 551 27.90 -16.31 -2.40
C ILE A 551 29.39 -16.25 -2.22
N MET A 552 30.12 -16.75 -3.25
CA MET A 552 31.57 -16.66 -3.37
C MET A 552 31.94 -15.75 -4.55
N VAL A 553 32.84 -14.81 -4.31
CA VAL A 553 33.49 -13.97 -5.32
C VAL A 553 34.99 -14.36 -5.36
N PRO A 554 35.44 -15.16 -6.32
CA PRO A 554 36.85 -15.54 -6.43
C PRO A 554 37.67 -14.33 -6.86
N VAL A 555 38.94 -14.24 -6.41
CA VAL A 555 39.85 -13.15 -6.81
C VAL A 555 40.45 -13.43 -8.19
N GLN A 556 40.80 -14.69 -8.44
CA GLN A 556 41.41 -15.09 -9.71
C GLN A 556 40.45 -14.93 -10.89
N ASP A 557 40.96 -14.52 -12.05
CA ASP A 557 40.23 -14.39 -13.31
C ASP A 557 39.03 -13.44 -13.27
N GLN A 558 39.14 -12.38 -12.47
CA GLN A 558 38.17 -11.26 -12.46
C GLN A 558 38.57 -10.20 -13.49
N LYS A 559 37.62 -9.31 -13.82
CA LYS A 559 37.87 -8.10 -14.64
C LYS A 559 38.68 -7.03 -13.91
N LEU A 560 38.67 -7.06 -12.58
CA LEU A 560 39.40 -6.17 -11.71
C LEU A 560 40.60 -6.93 -11.13
N ASP A 561 41.70 -6.23 -10.89
CA ASP A 561 42.77 -6.80 -10.10
C ASP A 561 42.37 -6.96 -8.62
N ALA A 562 43.26 -7.55 -7.80
CA ALA A 562 42.92 -7.85 -6.41
C ALA A 562 42.68 -6.60 -5.57
N ASP A 563 43.37 -5.48 -5.85
CA ASP A 563 43.21 -4.21 -5.13
C ASP A 563 41.92 -3.50 -5.55
N GLU A 564 41.64 -3.40 -6.84
CA GLU A 564 40.42 -2.85 -7.39
C GLU A 564 39.18 -3.64 -6.94
N LEU A 565 39.25 -4.97 -6.92
CA LEU A 565 38.18 -5.83 -6.43
C LEU A 565 37.90 -5.59 -4.94
N PHE A 566 38.95 -5.50 -4.11
CA PHE A 566 38.81 -5.23 -2.69
C PHE A 566 38.09 -3.87 -2.44
N GLU A 567 38.56 -2.78 -3.06
CA GLU A 567 37.96 -1.47 -2.92
C GLU A 567 36.51 -1.42 -3.45
N PHE A 568 36.24 -2.13 -4.54
CA PHE A 568 34.86 -2.27 -5.04
C PHE A 568 33.96 -3.01 -4.05
N LEU A 569 34.43 -4.14 -3.47
CA LEU A 569 33.63 -4.89 -2.49
C LEU A 569 33.43 -4.10 -1.19
N LYS A 570 34.38 -3.28 -0.74
CA LYS A 570 34.16 -2.32 0.36
C LYS A 570 33.03 -1.34 0.04
N THR A 571 33.00 -0.83 -1.17
CA THR A 571 31.91 0.06 -1.62
C THR A 571 30.57 -0.66 -1.61
N VAL A 572 30.52 -1.90 -2.10
CA VAL A 572 29.30 -2.74 -2.07
C VAL A 572 28.85 -2.99 -0.64
N ALA A 573 29.76 -3.43 0.25
CA ALA A 573 29.47 -3.67 1.66
C ALA A 573 28.92 -2.42 2.36
N SER A 574 29.57 -1.27 2.18
CA SER A 574 29.13 0.00 2.74
C SER A 574 27.75 0.45 2.22
N LYS A 575 27.50 0.30 0.91
CA LYS A 575 26.22 0.70 0.27
C LYS A 575 25.06 -0.19 0.68
N THR A 576 25.32 -1.49 0.88
CA THR A 576 24.26 -2.49 1.11
C THR A 576 24.10 -2.90 2.57
N GLY A 577 25.12 -2.61 3.40
CA GLY A 577 25.17 -3.07 4.78
C GLY A 577 25.49 -4.56 4.91
N ILE A 578 26.00 -5.24 3.86
CA ILE A 578 26.30 -6.67 3.89
C ILE A 578 27.73 -6.88 4.36
N GLU A 579 27.92 -7.76 5.35
CA GLU A 579 29.23 -8.25 5.74
C GLU A 579 29.80 -9.18 4.67
N ILE A 580 31.03 -8.87 4.24
CA ILE A 580 31.76 -9.68 3.26
C ILE A 580 33.03 -10.18 3.93
N SER A 581 33.14 -11.49 4.10
CA SER A 581 34.29 -12.15 4.70
C SER A 581 35.37 -12.40 3.65
N SER A 582 36.61 -12.08 3.96
CA SER A 582 37.78 -12.45 3.17
C SER A 582 38.31 -13.81 3.61
N VAL A 583 38.64 -14.68 2.67
CA VAL A 583 39.16 -16.03 2.92
C VAL A 583 40.47 -16.26 2.17
N SER A 584 41.40 -16.95 2.81
CA SER A 584 42.76 -17.16 2.30
C SER A 584 42.97 -18.59 1.76
N THR A 585 42.05 -19.49 2.01
CA THR A 585 42.09 -20.88 1.59
C THR A 585 40.80 -21.36 0.98
N GLY A 586 40.88 -22.37 0.09
CA GLY A 586 39.70 -23.05 -0.45
C GLY A 586 39.38 -24.36 0.25
N GLN A 587 40.23 -24.80 1.19
CA GLN A 587 40.03 -26.05 1.92
C GLN A 587 39.01 -25.81 3.06
N THR A 588 37.96 -26.58 3.09
CA THR A 588 36.84 -26.45 4.03
C THR A 588 36.50 -27.79 4.68
N ILE A 589 35.59 -27.78 5.62
CA ILE A 589 34.88 -28.97 6.06
C ILE A 589 33.58 -29.04 5.26
N GLY A 590 33.35 -30.05 4.45
CA GLY A 590 32.20 -30.17 3.53
C GLY A 590 32.64 -30.01 2.09
N ILE A 591 32.17 -28.98 1.40
CA ILE A 591 32.55 -28.72 0.00
C ILE A 591 33.65 -27.64 -0.06
N ASP A 592 34.76 -27.95 -0.68
CA ASP A 592 35.83 -26.98 -0.94
C ASP A 592 35.37 -25.89 -1.91
N LEU A 593 35.97 -24.68 -1.83
CA LEU A 593 35.54 -23.53 -2.66
C LEU A 593 35.74 -23.74 -4.17
N GLY A 594 36.54 -24.74 -4.56
CA GLY A 594 36.70 -25.20 -5.95
C GLY A 594 35.65 -26.23 -6.42
N SER A 595 34.80 -26.73 -5.53
CA SER A 595 33.81 -27.76 -5.82
C SER A 595 32.82 -27.35 -6.93
N ASN A 596 32.29 -28.34 -7.65
CA ASN A 596 31.20 -28.18 -8.60
C ASN A 596 29.87 -27.78 -7.90
N ASP A 597 29.76 -27.98 -6.57
CA ASP A 597 28.62 -27.49 -5.79
C ASP A 597 28.64 -25.96 -5.56
N PHE A 598 29.68 -25.26 -6.02
CA PHE A 598 29.69 -23.83 -6.23
C PHE A 598 29.31 -23.48 -7.67
N GLU A 599 28.04 -23.25 -7.92
CA GLU A 599 27.48 -22.96 -9.25
C GLU A 599 27.71 -21.51 -9.67
N PRO A 600 28.11 -21.23 -10.91
CA PRO A 600 28.31 -19.88 -11.39
C PRO A 600 26.98 -19.14 -11.57
N ILE A 601 26.91 -17.88 -11.10
CA ILE A 601 25.76 -17.02 -11.27
C ILE A 601 26.02 -16.07 -12.43
N LYS A 602 25.06 -15.99 -13.36
CA LYS A 602 25.10 -15.06 -14.50
C LYS A 602 24.40 -13.76 -14.16
N LYS A 603 24.78 -12.67 -14.82
CA LYS A 603 24.06 -11.41 -14.79
C LYS A 603 22.64 -11.61 -15.34
N GLN A 604 21.64 -11.19 -14.59
CA GLN A 604 20.24 -11.29 -14.97
C GLN A 604 19.81 -10.09 -15.83
N LYS A 605 18.97 -10.36 -16.83
CA LYS A 605 18.26 -9.38 -17.66
C LYS A 605 16.77 -9.68 -17.58
N VAL A 606 16.09 -9.03 -16.63
CA VAL A 606 14.72 -9.33 -16.27
C VAL A 606 13.73 -8.50 -17.08
N ALA A 607 12.71 -9.14 -17.64
CA ALA A 607 11.56 -8.50 -18.22
C ALA A 607 10.29 -8.81 -17.41
N VAL A 608 9.34 -7.85 -17.37
CA VAL A 608 8.01 -8.03 -16.78
C VAL A 608 6.95 -7.65 -17.81
N LEU A 609 5.95 -8.52 -17.98
CA LEU A 609 4.82 -8.26 -18.87
C LEU A 609 3.87 -7.24 -18.23
N VAL A 610 3.48 -6.20 -18.98
CA VAL A 610 2.58 -5.14 -18.55
C VAL A 610 1.54 -4.83 -19.64
N GLY A 611 0.53 -4.02 -19.32
CA GLY A 611 -0.48 -3.57 -20.27
C GLY A 611 -1.86 -4.17 -20.03
N ASP A 612 -2.79 -3.90 -20.94
CA ASP A 612 -4.20 -4.26 -20.80
C ASP A 612 -4.40 -5.76 -20.51
N GLY A 613 -5.19 -6.05 -19.48
CA GLY A 613 -5.45 -7.41 -19.01
C GLY A 613 -4.43 -7.93 -17.99
N ILE A 614 -3.35 -7.20 -17.71
CA ILE A 614 -2.40 -7.48 -16.61
C ILE A 614 -2.78 -6.64 -15.38
N ARG A 615 -2.74 -7.24 -14.20
CA ARG A 615 -2.98 -6.51 -12.94
C ARG A 615 -1.85 -5.53 -12.66
N SER A 616 -2.16 -4.25 -12.68
CA SER A 616 -1.19 -3.18 -12.47
C SER A 616 -0.55 -3.23 -11.08
N TYR A 617 -1.31 -3.58 -10.04
CA TYR A 617 -0.78 -3.71 -8.67
C TYR A 617 0.32 -4.76 -8.58
N ASP A 618 0.07 -5.98 -9.07
CA ASP A 618 1.07 -7.06 -9.04
C ASP A 618 2.33 -6.69 -9.85
N ALA A 619 2.13 -6.05 -11.03
CA ALA A 619 3.24 -5.58 -11.86
C ALA A 619 4.03 -4.44 -11.19
N GLY A 620 3.33 -3.54 -10.53
CA GLY A 620 3.92 -2.42 -9.79
C GLY A 620 4.69 -2.86 -8.57
N GLU A 621 4.16 -3.81 -7.80
CA GLU A 621 4.84 -4.41 -6.65
C GLU A 621 6.16 -5.06 -7.06
N ILE A 622 6.18 -5.78 -8.20
CA ILE A 622 7.39 -6.36 -8.77
C ILE A 622 8.36 -5.26 -9.22
N TRP A 623 7.89 -4.28 -10.00
CA TRP A 623 8.74 -3.18 -10.46
C TRP A 623 9.37 -2.42 -9.30
N HIS A 624 8.59 -2.03 -8.30
CA HIS A 624 9.06 -1.34 -7.11
C HIS A 624 10.11 -2.17 -6.34
N LEU A 625 9.89 -3.49 -6.20
CA LEU A 625 10.83 -4.37 -5.50
C LEU A 625 12.21 -4.35 -6.17
N PHE A 626 12.25 -4.54 -7.49
CA PHE A 626 13.51 -4.58 -8.23
C PHE A 626 14.21 -3.23 -8.23
N ASP A 627 13.48 -2.18 -8.55
CA ASP A 627 14.02 -0.83 -8.76
C ASP A 627 14.45 -0.18 -7.44
N THR A 628 13.56 -0.12 -6.45
CA THR A 628 13.81 0.64 -5.22
C THR A 628 14.51 -0.15 -4.11
N ARG A 629 14.32 -1.49 -4.05
CA ARG A 629 14.89 -2.32 -2.98
C ARG A 629 16.23 -2.92 -3.36
N PHE A 630 16.37 -3.41 -4.60
CA PHE A 630 17.53 -4.17 -5.02
C PHE A 630 18.39 -3.49 -6.10
N ASP A 631 18.10 -2.25 -6.49
CA ASP A 631 18.80 -1.49 -7.53
C ASP A 631 18.92 -2.29 -8.86
N MET A 632 17.92 -3.11 -9.16
CA MET A 632 17.89 -3.97 -10.34
C MET A 632 17.05 -3.36 -11.45
N LYS A 633 17.60 -3.24 -12.63
CA LYS A 633 16.89 -2.80 -13.84
C LYS A 633 15.96 -3.89 -14.32
N ILE A 634 14.70 -3.53 -14.62
CA ILE A 634 13.76 -4.40 -15.30
C ILE A 634 13.18 -3.73 -16.55
N THR A 635 12.89 -4.52 -17.58
CA THR A 635 12.21 -4.04 -18.78
C THR A 635 10.72 -4.35 -18.70
N LYS A 636 9.90 -3.31 -18.76
CA LYS A 636 8.44 -3.45 -18.83
C LYS A 636 8.03 -3.68 -20.28
N LEU A 637 7.61 -4.91 -20.62
CA LEU A 637 7.17 -5.30 -21.97
C LEU A 637 5.66 -5.09 -22.12
N ASP A 638 5.25 -4.17 -22.97
CA ASP A 638 3.82 -3.96 -23.25
C ASP A 638 3.26 -5.16 -24.02
N LYS A 639 2.18 -5.71 -23.51
CA LYS A 639 1.46 -6.86 -24.09
C LYS A 639 1.07 -6.64 -25.55
N ARG A 640 0.71 -5.40 -25.95
CA ARG A 640 0.29 -5.05 -27.32
C ARG A 640 1.40 -5.24 -28.34
N SER A 641 2.64 -5.02 -27.97
CA SER A 641 3.82 -5.15 -28.83
C SER A 641 4.62 -6.44 -28.57
N PHE A 642 4.15 -7.32 -27.71
CA PHE A 642 4.91 -8.48 -27.22
C PHE A 642 5.40 -9.41 -28.36
N ASN A 643 4.60 -9.59 -29.40
CA ASN A 643 4.97 -10.46 -30.53
C ASN A 643 6.20 -9.93 -31.30
N ASN A 644 6.49 -8.63 -31.22
CA ASN A 644 7.65 -8.01 -31.87
C ASN A 644 8.91 -7.96 -30.98
N VAL A 645 8.83 -8.39 -29.71
CA VAL A 645 9.96 -8.34 -28.77
C VAL A 645 10.94 -9.49 -29.03
N GLU A 646 12.23 -9.22 -29.06
CA GLU A 646 13.30 -10.23 -29.08
C GLU A 646 13.53 -10.77 -27.67
N LEU A 647 12.87 -11.90 -27.32
CA LEU A 647 12.94 -12.48 -25.96
C LEU A 647 14.34 -12.99 -25.61
N GLU A 648 15.16 -13.32 -26.57
CA GLU A 648 16.56 -13.78 -26.40
C GLU A 648 17.46 -12.74 -25.71
N ARG A 649 17.04 -11.48 -25.68
CA ARG A 649 17.71 -10.40 -24.93
C ARG A 649 17.58 -10.56 -23.42
N TYR A 650 16.60 -11.33 -22.95
CA TYR A 650 16.26 -11.49 -21.54
C TYR A 650 16.59 -12.89 -21.02
N THR A 651 17.01 -12.96 -19.76
CA THR A 651 17.23 -14.22 -19.07
C THR A 651 15.95 -14.69 -18.39
N ASP A 652 15.13 -13.75 -17.91
CA ASP A 652 13.93 -13.97 -17.12
C ASP A 652 12.76 -13.17 -17.66
N LEU A 653 11.59 -13.81 -17.74
CA LEU A 653 10.32 -13.17 -18.04
C LEU A 653 9.36 -13.43 -16.88
N ILE A 654 8.97 -12.34 -16.19
CA ILE A 654 7.95 -12.41 -15.15
C ILE A 654 6.60 -12.02 -15.76
N ILE A 655 5.61 -12.88 -15.59
CA ILE A 655 4.22 -12.62 -15.98
C ILE A 655 3.40 -12.44 -14.71
N PRO A 656 3.02 -11.18 -14.38
CA PRO A 656 2.13 -10.88 -13.25
C PRO A 656 0.73 -11.45 -13.48
N SER A 657 -0.08 -11.46 -12.43
CA SER A 657 -1.48 -11.86 -12.52
C SER A 657 -2.25 -11.05 -13.60
N GLY A 658 -3.17 -11.71 -14.28
CA GLY A 658 -3.98 -11.08 -15.34
C GLY A 658 -5.47 -11.35 -15.19
N TRP A 659 -6.29 -10.69 -15.99
CA TRP A 659 -7.74 -10.85 -16.06
C TRP A 659 -8.13 -11.74 -17.26
N GLY A 660 -9.23 -12.47 -17.17
CA GLY A 660 -9.88 -13.11 -18.32
C GLY A 660 -9.24 -14.37 -18.88
N GLY A 661 -8.23 -14.96 -18.23
CA GLY A 661 -7.67 -16.27 -18.61
C GLY A 661 -6.81 -16.30 -19.88
N THR A 662 -6.69 -15.21 -20.63
CA THR A 662 -5.81 -15.07 -21.80
C THR A 662 -4.71 -14.05 -21.52
N ILE A 663 -3.55 -14.53 -21.15
CA ILE A 663 -2.38 -13.67 -20.86
C ILE A 663 -1.77 -13.17 -22.17
N LEU A 664 -1.41 -14.09 -23.06
CA LEU A 664 -0.88 -13.83 -24.40
C LEU A 664 -1.72 -14.57 -25.45
N ASP A 665 -1.70 -14.09 -26.67
CA ASP A 665 -2.28 -14.80 -27.82
C ASP A 665 -1.46 -16.09 -28.14
N GLU A 666 -1.90 -16.82 -29.17
CA GLU A 666 -1.26 -18.08 -29.56
C GLU A 666 0.19 -17.85 -30.03
N THR A 667 0.44 -16.81 -30.80
CA THR A 667 1.78 -16.43 -31.29
C THR A 667 2.72 -16.11 -30.14
N GLY A 668 2.31 -15.23 -29.23
CA GLY A 668 3.10 -14.87 -28.05
C GLY A 668 3.32 -16.06 -27.12
N THR A 669 2.31 -16.93 -26.96
CA THR A 669 2.42 -18.15 -26.16
C THR A 669 3.45 -19.11 -26.77
N LYS A 670 3.42 -19.34 -28.07
CA LYS A 670 4.40 -20.19 -28.79
C LYS A 670 5.81 -19.62 -28.63
N LYS A 671 5.96 -18.31 -28.82
CA LYS A 671 7.22 -17.60 -28.66
C LYS A 671 7.82 -17.78 -27.26
N VAL A 672 7.03 -17.64 -26.21
CA VAL A 672 7.47 -17.90 -24.82
C VAL A 672 7.91 -19.34 -24.63
N LYS A 673 7.15 -20.32 -25.15
CA LYS A 673 7.51 -21.74 -25.05
C LYS A 673 8.86 -22.05 -25.72
N GLU A 674 9.11 -21.49 -26.91
CA GLU A 674 10.35 -21.65 -27.65
C GLU A 674 11.54 -21.00 -26.91
N TRP A 675 11.34 -19.79 -26.42
CA TRP A 675 12.35 -19.07 -25.65
C TRP A 675 12.73 -19.82 -24.36
N VAL A 676 11.75 -20.36 -23.61
CA VAL A 676 12.04 -21.20 -22.44
C VAL A 676 12.82 -22.44 -22.83
N LYS A 677 12.40 -23.16 -23.89
CA LYS A 677 13.13 -24.36 -24.34
C LYS A 677 14.59 -24.06 -24.67
N ASN A 678 14.92 -22.86 -25.11
CA ASN A 678 16.27 -22.39 -25.44
C ASN A 678 17.08 -21.92 -24.23
N GLY A 679 16.47 -21.82 -23.03
CA GLY A 679 17.21 -21.54 -21.79
C GLY A 679 16.66 -20.38 -20.95
N GLY A 680 15.54 -19.74 -21.37
CA GLY A 680 14.89 -18.68 -20.62
C GLY A 680 14.20 -19.19 -19.34
N THR A 681 14.07 -18.34 -18.34
CA THR A 681 13.32 -18.62 -17.10
C THR A 681 11.99 -17.85 -17.13
N LEU A 682 10.89 -18.59 -17.20
CA LEU A 682 9.53 -18.04 -17.12
C LEU A 682 9.04 -18.10 -15.66
N ILE A 683 8.65 -16.96 -15.10
CA ILE A 683 8.11 -16.84 -13.75
C ILE A 683 6.65 -16.38 -13.86
N GLY A 684 5.72 -17.27 -13.55
CA GLY A 684 4.29 -16.98 -13.53
C GLY A 684 3.79 -16.69 -12.13
N TYR A 685 2.76 -15.86 -12.04
CA TYR A 685 2.27 -15.30 -10.79
C TYR A 685 0.76 -15.46 -10.66
N ARG A 686 0.30 -16.05 -9.55
CA ARG A 686 -1.11 -16.20 -9.19
C ARG A 686 -1.95 -16.85 -10.31
N ASN A 687 -2.97 -16.19 -10.85
CA ASN A 687 -3.88 -16.78 -11.85
C ASN A 687 -3.27 -17.01 -13.25
N VAL A 688 -2.02 -16.64 -13.48
CA VAL A 688 -1.23 -17.10 -14.63
C VAL A 688 -1.14 -18.64 -14.67
N ALA A 689 -1.31 -19.31 -13.52
CA ALA A 689 -1.47 -20.75 -13.41
C ALA A 689 -2.46 -21.32 -14.43
N ASN A 690 -3.64 -20.69 -14.60
CA ASN A 690 -4.66 -21.14 -15.55
C ASN A 690 -4.20 -21.06 -17.01
N TRP A 691 -3.46 -20.00 -17.37
CA TRP A 691 -2.89 -19.84 -18.70
C TRP A 691 -1.76 -20.87 -18.94
N MET A 692 -0.92 -21.12 -17.94
CA MET A 692 0.16 -22.12 -18.06
C MET A 692 -0.40 -23.54 -18.24
N ASP A 693 -1.43 -23.91 -17.50
CA ASP A 693 -2.08 -25.22 -17.60
C ASP A 693 -2.80 -25.40 -18.95
N LYS A 694 -3.65 -24.43 -19.33
CA LYS A 694 -4.39 -24.44 -20.61
C LYS A 694 -3.47 -24.57 -21.82
N ASN A 695 -2.31 -23.94 -21.78
CA ASN A 695 -1.35 -23.93 -22.88
C ASN A 695 -0.26 -24.99 -22.74
N GLU A 696 -0.39 -25.96 -21.84
CA GLU A 696 0.57 -27.04 -21.59
C GLU A 696 2.02 -26.58 -21.30
N ILE A 697 2.18 -25.34 -20.82
CA ILE A 697 3.47 -24.82 -20.36
C ILE A 697 3.85 -25.55 -19.07
N MET A 698 2.88 -25.68 -18.15
CA MET A 698 3.00 -26.48 -16.94
C MET A 698 1.66 -27.15 -16.67
N LYS A 699 1.61 -28.49 -16.71
CA LYS A 699 0.40 -29.22 -16.32
C LYS A 699 0.23 -29.14 -14.81
N LEU A 700 -0.94 -28.66 -14.38
CA LEU A 700 -1.27 -28.45 -12.99
C LEU A 700 -2.48 -29.30 -12.59
N LYS A 701 -2.43 -29.85 -11.39
CA LYS A 701 -3.59 -30.46 -10.75
C LYS A 701 -4.10 -29.46 -9.72
N MET A 702 -5.21 -28.81 -10.04
CA MET A 702 -5.87 -27.86 -9.15
C MET A 702 -6.97 -28.57 -8.38
N ARG A 703 -7.01 -28.37 -7.07
CA ARG A 703 -8.14 -28.78 -6.25
C ARG A 703 -9.33 -27.93 -6.61
N LYS A 704 -10.48 -28.55 -6.79
CA LYS A 704 -11.71 -27.84 -7.14
C LYS A 704 -12.63 -27.83 -5.95
N ASP A 705 -13.21 -26.65 -5.71
CA ASP A 705 -14.33 -26.51 -4.83
C ASP A 705 -15.59 -27.14 -5.48
N THR A 706 -16.24 -28.00 -4.75
CA THR A 706 -17.54 -28.61 -5.12
C THR A 706 -18.67 -28.08 -4.28
N LEU A 707 -18.49 -26.90 -3.67
CA LEU A 707 -19.44 -26.29 -2.76
C LEU A 707 -20.80 -26.07 -3.42
N VAL A 708 -21.82 -26.64 -2.81
CA VAL A 708 -23.21 -26.43 -3.19
C VAL A 708 -23.90 -25.70 -2.05
N ALA A 709 -24.45 -24.52 -2.33
CA ALA A 709 -25.27 -23.76 -1.38
C ALA A 709 -26.56 -24.56 -1.06
N LYS A 710 -26.65 -25.07 0.16
CA LYS A 710 -27.83 -25.76 0.67
C LYS A 710 -28.53 -24.87 1.69
N ASN A 711 -29.86 -24.76 1.57
CA ASN A 711 -30.69 -23.97 2.50
C ASN A 711 -30.28 -22.47 2.60
N ILE A 712 -29.75 -21.89 1.54
CA ILE A 712 -29.40 -20.49 1.43
C ILE A 712 -30.49 -19.78 0.64
N SER A 713 -31.15 -18.79 1.24
CA SER A 713 -32.15 -17.95 0.58
C SER A 713 -31.50 -17.03 -0.48
N PHE A 714 -32.28 -16.53 -1.41
CA PHE A 714 -31.76 -15.73 -2.52
C PHE A 714 -31.12 -14.43 -2.05
N ASP A 715 -31.67 -13.76 -1.06
CA ASP A 715 -31.12 -12.54 -0.46
C ASP A 715 -29.73 -12.77 0.17
N LYS A 716 -29.46 -13.97 0.71
CA LYS A 716 -28.17 -14.36 1.29
C LYS A 716 -27.14 -14.86 0.28
N LYS A 717 -27.52 -14.99 -1.01
CA LYS A 717 -26.62 -15.49 -2.07
C LYS A 717 -25.33 -14.69 -2.18
N ARG A 718 -25.39 -13.35 -2.10
CA ARG A 718 -24.21 -12.47 -2.18
C ARG A 718 -23.29 -12.67 -0.99
N ALA A 719 -23.85 -12.71 0.21
CA ALA A 719 -23.11 -12.94 1.45
C ALA A 719 -22.41 -14.31 1.45
N PHE A 720 -23.14 -15.37 1.08
CA PHE A 720 -22.59 -16.72 0.97
C PHE A 720 -21.39 -16.79 0.01
N ARG A 721 -21.52 -16.18 -1.18
CA ARG A 721 -20.42 -16.12 -2.15
C ARG A 721 -19.24 -15.27 -1.67
N GLY A 722 -19.51 -14.17 -1.00
CA GLY A 722 -18.48 -13.30 -0.43
C GLY A 722 -17.65 -14.02 0.64
N ALA A 723 -18.29 -14.83 1.49
CA ALA A 723 -17.62 -15.63 2.50
C ALA A 723 -16.67 -16.70 1.93
N GLN A 724 -16.83 -17.08 0.66
CA GLN A 724 -15.94 -18.06 -0.01
C GLN A 724 -14.69 -17.40 -0.66
N VAL A 725 -14.55 -16.09 -0.59
CA VAL A 725 -13.39 -15.39 -1.14
C VAL A 725 -12.25 -15.42 -0.13
N THR A 726 -11.08 -15.92 -0.52
CA THR A 726 -9.85 -15.72 0.23
C THR A 726 -9.35 -14.30 -0.05
N GLY A 727 -9.84 -13.31 0.70
CA GLY A 727 -9.57 -11.89 0.46
C GLY A 727 -8.17 -11.46 0.83
N GLY A 728 -7.53 -12.14 1.80
CA GLY A 728 -6.17 -11.87 2.27
C GLY A 728 -6.01 -12.36 3.70
N ALA A 729 -5.30 -13.48 3.84
CA ALA A 729 -4.98 -14.10 5.12
C ALA A 729 -3.55 -14.67 5.10
N ILE A 730 -3.02 -15.02 6.26
CA ILE A 730 -1.64 -15.43 6.46
C ILE A 730 -1.60 -16.91 6.82
N PHE A 731 -0.79 -17.66 6.10
CA PHE A 731 -0.71 -19.11 6.23
C PHE A 731 0.72 -19.58 6.41
N GLU A 732 0.90 -20.66 7.18
CA GLU A 732 2.18 -21.32 7.39
C GLU A 732 2.44 -22.39 6.32
N ALA A 733 3.63 -22.35 5.77
CA ALA A 733 4.14 -23.41 4.90
C ALA A 733 5.46 -23.95 5.41
N LYS A 734 5.68 -25.28 5.27
CA LYS A 734 6.99 -25.92 5.43
C LYS A 734 7.85 -25.64 4.21
N ILE A 735 9.15 -25.48 4.42
CA ILE A 735 10.12 -25.28 3.35
C ILE A 735 11.26 -26.28 3.42
N ASP A 736 11.70 -26.73 2.25
CA ASP A 736 12.96 -27.47 2.09
C ASP A 736 14.08 -26.47 1.81
N ARG A 737 14.94 -26.23 2.81
CA ARG A 737 16.01 -25.25 2.74
C ARG A 737 17.10 -25.61 1.72
N SER A 738 17.24 -26.89 1.35
CA SER A 738 18.20 -27.33 0.35
C SER A 738 17.80 -26.98 -1.09
N HIS A 739 16.51 -26.66 -1.33
CA HIS A 739 16.04 -26.24 -2.64
C HIS A 739 16.35 -24.76 -2.89
N PRO A 740 16.88 -24.38 -4.09
CA PRO A 740 17.34 -23.02 -4.36
C PRO A 740 16.28 -21.93 -4.14
N ILE A 741 15.00 -22.23 -4.30
CA ILE A 741 13.92 -21.26 -4.02
C ILE A 741 13.91 -20.77 -2.56
N ASN A 742 14.41 -21.59 -1.63
CA ASN A 742 14.39 -21.34 -0.20
C ASN A 742 15.77 -20.92 0.37
N PHE A 743 16.76 -20.66 -0.46
CA PHE A 743 18.06 -20.19 0.01
C PHE A 743 17.92 -18.87 0.79
N GLY A 744 18.68 -18.77 1.87
CA GLY A 744 18.66 -17.61 2.76
C GLY A 744 17.55 -17.60 3.82
N TYR A 745 16.70 -18.63 3.89
CA TYR A 745 15.81 -18.83 5.03
C TYR A 745 16.49 -19.72 6.08
N SER A 746 16.43 -19.31 7.35
CA SER A 746 17.04 -20.04 8.47
C SER A 746 16.07 -21.04 9.12
N GLY A 747 14.77 -20.79 9.07
CA GLY A 747 13.73 -21.66 9.61
C GLY A 747 13.26 -22.75 8.64
N ASN A 748 12.49 -23.71 9.16
CA ASN A 748 11.87 -24.78 8.38
C ASN A 748 10.42 -24.46 7.96
N THR A 749 9.91 -23.28 8.34
CA THR A 749 8.59 -22.77 7.95
C THR A 749 8.69 -21.31 7.52
N ILE A 750 7.72 -20.88 6.74
CA ILE A 750 7.58 -19.51 6.27
C ILE A 750 6.11 -19.08 6.34
N SER A 751 5.88 -17.79 6.64
CA SER A 751 4.56 -17.18 6.57
C SER A 751 4.31 -16.66 5.17
N LEU A 752 3.17 -17.03 4.56
CA LEU A 752 2.77 -16.64 3.21
C LEU A 752 1.46 -15.86 3.24
N PHE A 753 1.38 -14.81 2.45
CA PHE A 753 0.14 -14.07 2.21
C PHE A 753 -0.60 -14.64 1.02
N ARG A 754 -1.89 -14.92 1.21
CA ARG A 754 -2.72 -15.49 0.16
C ARG A 754 -4.02 -14.72 -0.02
N ASN A 755 -4.28 -14.34 -1.26
CA ASN A 755 -5.54 -13.75 -1.72
C ASN A 755 -6.00 -14.35 -3.05
N THR A 756 -5.86 -15.67 -3.18
CA THR A 756 -6.33 -16.46 -4.33
C THR A 756 -6.96 -17.76 -3.86
N ASN A 757 -7.88 -18.30 -4.67
CA ASN A 757 -8.49 -19.62 -4.47
C ASN A 757 -7.87 -20.70 -5.40
N ILE A 758 -6.59 -20.58 -5.74
CA ILE A 758 -5.84 -21.55 -6.56
C ILE A 758 -5.07 -22.49 -5.64
N TYR A 759 -5.53 -23.71 -5.46
CA TYR A 759 -4.94 -24.72 -4.60
C TYR A 759 -4.35 -25.84 -5.47
N LEU A 760 -3.03 -25.99 -5.45
CA LEU A 760 -2.31 -26.98 -6.26
C LEU A 760 -2.05 -28.24 -5.46
N GLU A 761 -2.30 -29.41 -6.10
CA GLU A 761 -1.88 -30.69 -5.55
C GLU A 761 -0.36 -30.79 -5.48
N PRO A 762 0.19 -31.40 -4.40
CA PRO A 762 1.61 -31.69 -4.33
C PRO A 762 2.03 -32.67 -5.43
N ALA A 763 3.27 -32.57 -5.87
CA ALA A 763 3.88 -33.56 -6.72
C ALA A 763 4.06 -34.90 -5.97
N LYS A 764 4.17 -35.99 -6.70
CA LYS A 764 4.39 -37.33 -6.10
C LYS A 764 5.74 -37.44 -5.37
N GLN A 765 6.76 -36.79 -5.93
CA GLN A 765 8.09 -36.77 -5.34
C GLN A 765 8.17 -35.61 -4.33
N SER A 766 8.65 -35.87 -3.13
CA SER A 766 8.73 -34.91 -2.04
C SER A 766 9.61 -33.70 -2.39
N TYR A 767 10.73 -33.95 -3.08
CA TYR A 767 11.69 -32.91 -3.49
C TYR A 767 11.14 -31.94 -4.55
N ASP A 768 10.02 -32.26 -5.23
CA ASP A 768 9.31 -31.38 -6.15
C ASP A 768 8.31 -30.44 -5.42
N ASN A 769 8.26 -30.51 -4.09
CA ASN A 769 7.35 -29.68 -3.24
C ASN A 769 8.16 -28.86 -2.23
N PRO A 770 9.04 -27.96 -2.69
CA PRO A 770 9.97 -27.25 -1.79
C PRO A 770 9.28 -26.29 -0.83
N ILE A 771 8.03 -25.89 -1.13
CA ILE A 771 7.17 -25.11 -0.26
C ILE A 771 5.81 -25.80 -0.22
N GLN A 772 5.34 -26.17 0.98
CA GLN A 772 4.07 -26.87 1.16
C GLN A 772 3.35 -26.37 2.39
N TYR A 773 2.09 -26.01 2.27
CA TYR A 773 1.26 -25.63 3.41
C TYR A 773 1.19 -26.75 4.45
N THR A 774 1.15 -26.36 5.73
CA THR A 774 0.96 -27.31 6.85
C THR A 774 -0.46 -27.89 6.85
N ASN A 775 -0.70 -28.90 7.69
CA ASN A 775 -2.04 -29.47 7.86
C ASN A 775 -3.01 -28.52 8.61
N ASN A 776 -2.47 -27.54 9.33
CA ASN A 776 -3.24 -26.48 9.95
C ASN A 776 -2.58 -25.13 9.66
N PRO A 777 -2.73 -24.61 8.42
CA PRO A 777 -1.86 -23.56 7.92
C PRO A 777 -2.28 -22.14 8.37
N LEU A 778 -3.51 -21.90 8.82
CA LEU A 778 -3.98 -20.56 9.13
C LEU A 778 -3.25 -19.96 10.34
N LEU A 779 -2.49 -18.89 10.13
CA LEU A 779 -1.80 -18.14 11.19
C LEU A 779 -2.59 -16.90 11.65
N SER A 780 -3.20 -16.19 10.69
CA SER A 780 -4.00 -14.99 10.95
C SER A 780 -4.88 -14.68 9.74
N GLY A 781 -6.09 -14.21 9.98
CA GLY A 781 -7.07 -13.85 8.95
C GLY A 781 -8.22 -14.85 8.85
N TYR A 782 -9.11 -14.56 7.88
CA TYR A 782 -10.30 -15.35 7.61
C TYR A 782 -10.09 -16.27 6.40
N ILE A 783 -10.56 -17.47 6.51
CA ILE A 783 -10.76 -18.44 5.41
C ILE A 783 -12.02 -19.25 5.71
N SER A 784 -12.86 -19.54 4.70
CA SER A 784 -14.01 -20.44 4.87
C SER A 784 -13.54 -21.87 5.19
N GLU A 785 -14.38 -22.66 5.85
CA GLU A 785 -14.07 -24.05 6.21
C GLU A 785 -13.71 -24.87 4.96
N GLU A 786 -14.43 -24.67 3.87
CA GLU A 786 -14.22 -25.37 2.61
C GLU A 786 -12.86 -25.02 1.98
N ASN A 787 -12.53 -23.73 1.94
CA ASN A 787 -11.20 -23.31 1.46
C ASN A 787 -10.08 -23.73 2.40
N ALA A 788 -10.34 -23.80 3.72
CA ALA A 788 -9.39 -24.31 4.70
C ALA A 788 -9.04 -25.80 4.44
N GLU A 789 -10.01 -26.62 4.01
CA GLU A 789 -9.72 -28.00 3.60
C GLU A 789 -8.91 -28.06 2.28
N LEU A 790 -9.19 -27.18 1.34
CA LEU A 790 -8.48 -27.15 0.05
C LEU A 790 -7.01 -26.72 0.20
N ILE A 791 -6.70 -25.81 1.11
CA ILE A 791 -5.34 -25.32 1.31
C ILE A 791 -4.44 -26.32 2.05
N LYS A 792 -4.98 -27.18 2.91
CA LYS A 792 -4.20 -28.17 3.68
C LYS A 792 -3.28 -28.97 2.78
N SER A 793 -1.98 -28.97 3.10
CA SER A 793 -0.94 -29.69 2.35
C SER A 793 -0.90 -29.34 0.84
N SER A 794 -1.56 -28.30 0.37
CA SER A 794 -1.40 -27.81 -1.01
C SER A 794 -0.04 -27.10 -1.16
N VAL A 795 0.37 -26.83 -2.41
CA VAL A 795 1.66 -26.22 -2.68
C VAL A 795 1.49 -24.85 -3.36
N PRO A 796 2.13 -23.78 -2.83
CA PRO A 796 2.05 -22.43 -3.41
C PRO A 796 3.09 -22.19 -4.51
N PHE A 797 4.04 -23.10 -4.69
CA PHE A 797 5.13 -22.99 -5.64
C PHE A 797 5.31 -24.28 -6.45
N LYS A 798 5.59 -24.14 -7.73
CA LYS A 798 5.98 -25.22 -8.63
C LYS A 798 7.12 -24.78 -9.54
N ALA A 799 8.07 -25.69 -9.75
CA ALA A 799 9.14 -25.56 -10.72
C ALA A 799 9.08 -26.71 -11.73
N LYS A 800 9.39 -26.40 -13.00
CA LYS A 800 9.43 -27.40 -14.07
C LYS A 800 10.52 -27.05 -15.07
N ARG A 801 11.33 -28.06 -15.45
CA ARG A 801 12.26 -27.96 -16.56
C ARG A 801 11.50 -28.03 -17.90
N MET A 802 11.81 -27.13 -18.83
CA MET A 802 11.32 -27.15 -20.21
C MET A 802 12.50 -26.93 -21.18
N GLY A 803 12.97 -27.99 -21.81
CA GLY A 803 14.21 -27.96 -22.63
C GLY A 803 15.43 -27.60 -21.77
N LYS A 804 16.11 -26.48 -22.11
CA LYS A 804 17.24 -25.92 -21.35
C LYS A 804 16.81 -24.94 -20.26
N GLY A 805 15.58 -24.41 -20.34
CA GLY A 805 15.05 -23.39 -19.43
C GLY A 805 14.17 -23.93 -18.30
N ARG A 806 13.55 -22.98 -17.59
CA ARG A 806 12.72 -23.24 -16.40
C ARG A 806 11.39 -22.50 -16.49
N VAL A 807 10.37 -23.16 -15.95
CA VAL A 807 9.06 -22.54 -15.69
C VAL A 807 8.82 -22.60 -14.18
N LEU A 808 8.65 -21.44 -13.57
CA LEU A 808 8.39 -21.27 -12.15
C LEU A 808 7.01 -20.66 -11.98
N LEU A 809 6.25 -21.11 -11.01
CA LEU A 809 4.89 -20.60 -10.72
C LEU A 809 4.72 -20.37 -9.23
N PHE A 810 4.29 -19.16 -8.87
CA PHE A 810 3.80 -18.80 -7.54
C PHE A 810 2.28 -18.61 -7.59
N THR A 811 1.54 -19.28 -6.72
CA THR A 811 0.09 -19.04 -6.58
C THR A 811 -0.22 -17.89 -5.59
N ASP A 812 0.74 -17.50 -4.76
CA ASP A 812 0.64 -16.48 -3.75
C ASP A 812 1.38 -15.20 -4.14
N ASN A 813 1.03 -14.08 -3.50
CA ASN A 813 1.72 -12.82 -3.71
C ASN A 813 2.94 -12.71 -2.78
N THR A 814 4.15 -12.77 -3.34
CA THR A 814 5.42 -12.67 -2.59
C THR A 814 5.82 -11.22 -2.28
N ASN A 815 5.14 -10.22 -2.84
CA ASN A 815 5.54 -8.80 -2.78
C ASN A 815 4.42 -7.87 -2.32
N PHE A 816 3.39 -8.39 -1.70
CA PHE A 816 2.14 -7.69 -1.42
C PHE A 816 2.35 -6.33 -0.75
N ARG A 817 1.86 -5.28 -1.41
CA ARG A 817 1.84 -3.89 -0.94
C ARG A 817 3.17 -3.38 -0.39
N ALA A 818 4.29 -3.85 -0.95
CA ALA A 818 5.67 -3.50 -0.58
C ALA A 818 6.06 -3.73 0.90
N PHE A 819 5.18 -4.24 1.77
CA PHE A 819 5.53 -4.52 3.18
C PHE A 819 5.73 -6.01 3.49
N TRP A 820 5.55 -6.92 2.53
CA TRP A 820 5.81 -8.35 2.70
C TRP A 820 7.28 -8.69 2.48
N TYR A 821 8.15 -8.13 3.34
CA TYR A 821 9.60 -8.33 3.29
C TYR A 821 10.01 -9.80 3.44
N GLY A 822 9.26 -10.58 4.22
CA GLY A 822 9.58 -11.98 4.50
C GLY A 822 9.58 -12.90 3.29
N THR A 823 8.86 -12.54 2.22
CA THR A 823 8.70 -13.37 1.01
C THR A 823 9.35 -12.76 -0.23
N ASN A 824 9.87 -11.53 -0.17
CA ASN A 824 10.55 -10.90 -1.31
C ASN A 824 11.74 -11.71 -1.80
N LYS A 825 12.44 -12.40 -0.90
CA LYS A 825 13.58 -13.26 -1.23
C LYS A 825 13.19 -14.43 -2.14
N LEU A 826 11.96 -14.94 -2.07
CA LEU A 826 11.47 -15.98 -3.00
C LEU A 826 11.51 -15.49 -4.46
N MET A 827 11.10 -14.26 -4.72
CA MET A 827 11.17 -13.67 -6.07
C MET A 827 12.64 -13.50 -6.52
N MET A 828 13.53 -13.06 -5.63
CA MET A 828 14.94 -12.91 -5.94
C MET A 828 15.62 -14.27 -6.18
N ASN A 829 15.28 -15.29 -5.39
CA ASN A 829 15.75 -16.66 -5.59
C ASN A 829 15.26 -17.23 -6.94
N ALA A 830 14.01 -16.96 -7.32
CA ALA A 830 13.49 -17.37 -8.62
C ALA A 830 14.30 -16.76 -9.78
N VAL A 831 14.74 -15.52 -9.64
CA VAL A 831 15.54 -14.80 -10.65
C VAL A 831 16.99 -15.26 -10.65
N PHE A 832 17.69 -15.23 -9.51
CA PHE A 832 19.12 -15.55 -9.46
C PHE A 832 19.42 -17.05 -9.56
N PHE A 833 18.55 -17.87 -8.99
CA PHE A 833 18.78 -19.31 -8.84
C PHE A 833 17.79 -20.18 -9.62
N GLY A 834 16.88 -19.58 -10.38
CA GLY A 834 15.92 -20.31 -11.25
C GLY A 834 16.59 -21.38 -12.12
N PRO A 835 17.71 -21.11 -12.79
CA PRO A 835 18.42 -22.12 -13.58
C PRO A 835 18.86 -23.36 -12.80
N LEU A 836 19.00 -23.28 -11.49
CA LEU A 836 19.43 -24.40 -10.61
C LEU A 836 18.26 -25.32 -10.19
N MET A 837 17.00 -24.90 -10.42
CA MET A 837 15.79 -25.60 -9.99
C MET A 837 15.34 -26.65 -11.01
#